data_ad8d545c4cfa9123d566a7d693b5373c
#
_entry.id   ad8d545c4cfa9123d566a7d693b5373c
#
_cell.length_a   1.000
_cell.length_b   1.000
_cell.length_c   1.000
_cell.angle_alpha   90.00
_cell.angle_beta   90.00
_cell.angle_gamma   90.00
#
_symmetry.space_group_name_H-M   'P 1'
#
loop_
_entity.id
_entity.type
_entity.pdbx_description
1 polymer ?
#
loop_
_entity_poly.entity_id
_entity_poly.type
_entity_poly.pdbx_seq_one_letter_code
_entity_poly.pdbx_strand_id
1 'polypeptide(L)'
;MKSTINFSYLIFLSVVAALGGFLFGYDTAVISGTIAQVTQLFQLDALQQGWYVGCALVGSIVGVLFAGILSDKLGRKLTMVISAVLFSTSALGCALSADFAQLVVYRIIGGVGIGVVSIVSPLYISELAVAQYRGRLVSLYQLAVTVGFLGAYLVNYQLLAWAESGTQLSVDWLNKIFITEVWRGMLGMETLPAILFFIIIFFIPESPRWLIVRGKELKAVNILEKIYNSITEAKSQLNETKSVLTSETKSEWSLLMKPGIFKAVIIGVCIAILGQFMGVNAVLYYGPSIFENAGLSGGDSLFYQVLVELGKIKVYCLHSNIIVEKFYLYRVKLTNTPIMRRIYYLLFLILLGYSFDVKASDTVFIHETQIPVLIERQDNVLFYFRLDAKESKKLDEIILDFSKSTNLTDIQAIKLYYGGTEALQDKDKNRFAPVEYISSHRPGATLAANPSYSIKCAEVGPSEKVVLRGNYNLFPGVNFFWISLQMKTDASLHTKIVSDLHAVKVDGKELYCKFISPKDITHRMAVGVRHAGNDGSASFRIPGLVTTNKGTLLGVYDVRYNSSVDLQEYVDVGLSRSTDGGKSWEKMRLPLSFGEYGGLPKAQNGVGDPSILVDTQTNTVWVVAAWTHGMGNQRAWWSSHSGMDINHTAQLVLAKSTDDGKTWSKPINITEQVKDPSWYFLLQGPGRGITMSDGTLVFPTQFIDSTRVPNAGIMYSKDRGKTWKMHNMARTNTTEAQVAEIEPGVLMLNMRDNRGGSRAIAITKDLGKTWTEHPSSRKALQEPVCMASLIHVDAKDNVLNKDLLLFSNPDTTKGRNHITIKTSLDKGLTWLPEHQIMLDEAEGWGYSCLTMIDKETIGILYESSVAHMTFQAVKLTDLLGMK
;
A
#
# COMPACT_ATOMS: atom_id res chain seq x y z
N MET A 1 -7.26 39.59 -19.38
CA MET A 1 -6.66 39.72 -18.03
C MET A 1 -7.11 38.52 -17.20
N LYS A 2 -6.21 37.66 -16.76
CA LYS A 2 -6.56 36.60 -15.79
C LYS A 2 -6.99 37.27 -14.49
N SER A 3 -8.22 37.06 -14.05
CA SER A 3 -8.73 37.58 -12.78
C SER A 3 -7.90 37.00 -11.64
N THR A 4 -7.27 37.84 -10.85
CA THR A 4 -6.50 37.40 -9.69
C THR A 4 -7.45 37.16 -8.54
N ILE A 5 -7.72 35.87 -8.25
CA ILE A 5 -8.56 35.46 -7.11
C ILE A 5 -7.95 36.03 -5.82
N ASN A 6 -8.78 36.58 -4.94
CA ASN A 6 -8.38 37.01 -3.60
C ASN A 6 -8.25 35.76 -2.69
N PHE A 7 -7.14 35.05 -2.87
CA PHE A 7 -6.90 33.80 -2.18
C PHE A 7 -6.80 33.94 -0.65
N SER A 8 -6.28 35.06 -0.16
CA SER A 8 -6.21 35.35 1.28
C SER A 8 -7.58 35.47 1.93
N TYR A 9 -8.51 36.18 1.25
CA TYR A 9 -9.87 36.30 1.74
C TYR A 9 -10.61 34.97 1.72
N LEU A 10 -10.44 34.18 0.65
CA LEU A 10 -11.03 32.86 0.52
C LEU A 10 -10.51 31.87 1.57
N ILE A 11 -9.20 31.87 1.86
CA ILE A 11 -8.62 31.08 2.96
C ILE A 11 -9.20 31.52 4.30
N PHE A 12 -9.25 32.81 4.58
CA PHE A 12 -9.80 33.32 5.83
C PHE A 12 -11.22 32.80 6.07
N LEU A 13 -12.10 32.91 5.06
CA LEU A 13 -13.49 32.43 5.17
C LEU A 13 -13.53 30.92 5.41
N SER A 14 -12.68 30.16 4.71
CA SER A 14 -12.61 28.71 4.84
C SER A 14 -12.08 28.25 6.19
N VAL A 15 -11.07 28.94 6.73
CA VAL A 15 -10.49 28.64 8.06
C VAL A 15 -11.52 28.93 9.16
N VAL A 16 -12.24 30.08 9.08
CA VAL A 16 -13.27 30.39 10.06
C VAL A 16 -14.37 29.33 10.06
N ALA A 17 -14.84 28.90 8.89
CA ALA A 17 -15.82 27.80 8.82
C ALA A 17 -15.24 26.45 9.28
N ALA A 18 -13.96 26.19 9.05
CA ALA A 18 -13.28 24.97 9.50
C ALA A 18 -13.09 24.89 11.03
N LEU A 19 -13.15 26.02 11.77
CA LEU A 19 -13.17 26.01 13.25
C LEU A 19 -14.36 25.22 13.81
N GLY A 20 -15.48 25.16 13.10
CA GLY A 20 -16.57 24.23 13.44
C GLY A 20 -16.12 22.77 13.42
N GLY A 21 -15.25 22.39 12.46
CA GLY A 21 -14.62 21.06 12.43
C GLY A 21 -13.68 20.86 13.62
N PHE A 22 -12.90 21.87 14.02
CA PHE A 22 -12.07 21.80 15.21
C PHE A 22 -12.88 21.49 16.48
N LEU A 23 -14.02 22.17 16.67
CA LEU A 23 -14.92 21.91 17.81
C LEU A 23 -15.51 20.50 17.75
N PHE A 24 -15.91 20.04 16.58
CA PHE A 24 -16.33 18.64 16.39
C PHE A 24 -15.24 17.66 16.87
N GLY A 25 -14.00 17.85 16.44
CA GLY A 25 -12.88 17.00 16.85
C GLY A 25 -12.63 17.08 18.35
N TYR A 26 -12.64 18.28 18.91
CA TYR A 26 -12.38 18.52 20.32
C TYR A 26 -13.42 17.84 21.21
N ASP A 27 -14.72 18.08 21.01
CA ASP A 27 -15.80 17.47 21.80
C ASP A 27 -15.82 15.93 21.69
N THR A 28 -15.49 15.41 20.51
CA THR A 28 -15.40 13.96 20.30
C THR A 28 -14.25 13.35 21.09
N ALA A 29 -13.09 13.99 21.17
CA ALA A 29 -11.89 13.41 21.75
C ALA A 29 -11.73 13.66 23.26
N VAL A 30 -12.26 14.79 23.77
CA VAL A 30 -12.10 15.19 25.17
C VAL A 30 -12.65 14.14 26.15
N ILE A 31 -13.69 13.39 25.75
CA ILE A 31 -14.33 12.34 26.54
C ILE A 31 -13.35 11.28 27.01
N SER A 32 -12.34 10.92 26.20
CA SER A 32 -11.40 9.83 26.46
C SER A 32 -10.59 10.03 27.74
N GLY A 33 -10.26 11.27 28.10
CA GLY A 33 -9.53 11.62 29.32
C GLY A 33 -10.42 11.66 30.58
N THR A 34 -11.74 11.62 30.40
CA THR A 34 -12.68 11.80 31.51
C THR A 34 -13.36 10.50 31.96
N ILE A 35 -13.31 9.43 31.15
CA ILE A 35 -14.07 8.19 31.36
C ILE A 35 -13.76 7.58 32.74
N ALA A 36 -12.49 7.40 33.08
CA ALA A 36 -12.09 6.75 34.32
C ALA A 36 -12.60 7.52 35.55
N GLN A 37 -12.42 8.84 35.60
CA GLN A 37 -12.80 9.70 36.71
C GLN A 37 -14.33 9.80 36.86
N VAL A 38 -15.04 9.98 35.75
CA VAL A 38 -16.52 10.07 35.77
C VAL A 38 -17.12 8.72 36.18
N THR A 39 -16.56 7.59 35.67
CA THR A 39 -16.98 6.25 36.08
C THR A 39 -16.80 6.03 37.58
N GLN A 40 -15.67 6.42 38.14
CA GLN A 40 -15.39 6.28 39.56
C GLN A 40 -16.29 7.18 40.43
N LEU A 41 -16.45 8.46 40.04
CA LEU A 41 -17.23 9.44 40.81
C LEU A 41 -18.72 9.06 40.88
N PHE A 42 -19.32 8.69 39.75
CA PHE A 42 -20.74 8.37 39.67
C PHE A 42 -21.04 6.86 39.79
N GLN A 43 -20.02 6.01 40.03
CA GLN A 43 -20.12 4.55 40.15
C GLN A 43 -20.89 3.91 38.98
N LEU A 44 -20.48 4.28 37.77
CA LEU A 44 -21.17 3.84 36.55
C LEU A 44 -20.89 2.36 36.26
N ASP A 45 -21.95 1.64 35.93
CA ASP A 45 -21.82 0.29 35.37
C ASP A 45 -21.34 0.35 33.89
N ALA A 46 -21.02 -0.81 33.31
CA ALA A 46 -20.51 -0.90 31.94
C ALA A 46 -21.48 -0.32 30.89
N LEU A 47 -22.79 -0.43 31.12
CA LEU A 47 -23.82 0.09 30.20
C LEU A 47 -23.90 1.62 30.31
N GLN A 48 -23.89 2.15 31.51
CA GLN A 48 -23.89 3.58 31.79
C GLN A 48 -22.61 4.25 31.27
N GLN A 49 -21.46 3.59 31.42
CA GLN A 49 -20.20 4.06 30.86
C GLN A 49 -20.27 4.12 29.31
N GLY A 50 -20.80 3.06 28.67
CA GLY A 50 -21.03 3.06 27.23
C GLY A 50 -22.01 4.16 26.79
N TRP A 51 -23.05 4.43 27.58
CA TRP A 51 -24.00 5.50 27.34
C TRP A 51 -23.34 6.89 27.49
N TYR A 52 -22.50 7.08 28.50
CA TYR A 52 -21.73 8.31 28.69
C TYR A 52 -20.89 8.67 27.46
N VAL A 53 -20.20 7.68 26.89
CA VAL A 53 -19.37 7.85 25.69
C VAL A 53 -20.24 8.07 24.45
N GLY A 54 -21.36 7.35 24.32
CA GLY A 54 -22.18 7.32 23.11
C GLY A 54 -23.29 8.38 23.05
N CYS A 55 -23.67 9.02 24.14
CA CYS A 55 -24.84 9.92 24.18
C CYS A 55 -24.71 11.12 23.22
N ALA A 56 -23.51 11.66 23.05
CA ALA A 56 -23.26 12.74 22.08
C ALA A 56 -23.52 12.32 20.62
N LEU A 57 -23.33 11.03 20.28
CA LEU A 57 -23.64 10.52 18.95
C LEU A 57 -25.14 10.56 18.67
N VAL A 58 -25.98 10.29 19.68
CA VAL A 58 -27.44 10.41 19.58
C VAL A 58 -27.82 11.87 19.28
N GLY A 59 -27.24 12.81 20.01
CA GLY A 59 -27.37 14.26 19.72
C GLY A 59 -26.96 14.60 18.29
N SER A 60 -25.84 14.05 17.83
CA SER A 60 -25.32 14.29 16.50
C SER A 60 -26.27 13.80 15.40
N ILE A 61 -26.91 12.64 15.56
CA ILE A 61 -27.92 12.13 14.64
C ILE A 61 -29.09 13.14 14.53
N VAL A 62 -29.60 13.65 15.66
CA VAL A 62 -30.63 14.66 15.69
C VAL A 62 -30.18 15.93 14.97
N GLY A 63 -28.96 16.41 15.27
CA GLY A 63 -28.37 17.57 14.64
C GLY A 63 -28.29 17.47 13.11
N VAL A 64 -27.81 16.30 12.60
CA VAL A 64 -27.72 16.05 11.15
C VAL A 64 -29.07 16.06 10.47
N LEU A 65 -30.12 15.48 11.08
CA LEU A 65 -31.46 15.43 10.53
C LEU A 65 -32.07 16.86 10.32
N PHE A 66 -31.77 17.79 11.22
CA PHE A 66 -32.29 19.15 11.15
C PHE A 66 -31.33 20.13 10.46
N ALA A 67 -30.05 19.79 10.30
CA ALA A 67 -29.02 20.70 9.77
C ALA A 67 -29.38 21.28 8.38
N GLY A 68 -29.88 20.43 7.47
CA GLY A 68 -30.30 20.86 6.13
C GLY A 68 -31.45 21.87 6.18
N ILE A 69 -32.53 21.56 6.90
CA ILE A 69 -33.71 22.42 7.04
C ILE A 69 -33.34 23.76 7.68
N LEU A 70 -32.49 23.71 8.72
CA LEU A 70 -32.04 24.90 9.44
C LEU A 70 -31.19 25.79 8.53
N SER A 71 -30.24 25.18 7.85
CA SER A 71 -29.32 25.87 6.94
C SER A 71 -30.04 26.50 5.75
N ASP A 72 -31.09 25.86 5.21
CA ASP A 72 -31.86 26.40 4.10
C ASP A 72 -32.79 27.52 4.54
N LYS A 73 -33.37 27.41 5.73
CA LYS A 73 -34.29 28.46 6.24
C LYS A 73 -33.55 29.68 6.77
N LEU A 74 -32.54 29.49 7.59
CA LEU A 74 -31.84 30.56 8.34
C LEU A 74 -30.58 31.07 7.65
N GLY A 75 -30.01 30.29 6.74
CA GLY A 75 -28.69 30.54 6.13
C GLY A 75 -27.56 29.79 6.83
N ARG A 76 -26.44 29.72 6.12
CA ARG A 76 -25.30 28.95 6.59
C ARG A 76 -24.65 29.61 7.81
N LYS A 77 -24.46 30.91 7.76
CA LYS A 77 -23.82 31.70 8.85
C LYS A 77 -24.61 31.59 10.17
N LEU A 78 -25.92 31.85 10.16
CA LEU A 78 -26.72 31.82 11.38
C LEU A 78 -26.81 30.39 11.96
N THR A 79 -26.87 29.39 11.10
CA THR A 79 -26.89 27.99 11.53
C THR A 79 -25.57 27.60 12.22
N MET A 80 -24.40 28.10 11.75
CA MET A 80 -23.11 27.91 12.43
C MET A 80 -23.06 28.69 13.76
N VAL A 81 -23.70 29.88 13.85
CA VAL A 81 -23.82 30.61 15.14
C VAL A 81 -24.60 29.79 16.16
N ILE A 82 -25.72 29.17 15.74
CA ILE A 82 -26.50 28.28 16.62
C ILE A 82 -25.64 27.12 17.12
N SER A 83 -24.84 26.48 16.24
CA SER A 83 -23.92 25.40 16.66
C SER A 83 -22.92 25.90 17.69
N ALA A 84 -22.34 27.10 17.49
CA ALA A 84 -21.38 27.67 18.45
C ALA A 84 -22.00 27.90 19.83
N VAL A 85 -23.25 28.32 19.89
CA VAL A 85 -24.02 28.48 21.15
C VAL A 85 -24.22 27.11 21.80
N LEU A 86 -24.62 26.10 21.01
CA LEU A 86 -24.82 24.72 21.52
C LEU A 86 -23.51 24.14 22.11
N PHE A 87 -22.38 24.31 21.44
CA PHE A 87 -21.07 23.92 21.98
C PHE A 87 -20.72 24.62 23.28
N SER A 88 -20.88 25.95 23.32
CA SER A 88 -20.61 26.75 24.53
C SER A 88 -21.49 26.34 25.71
N THR A 89 -22.80 26.10 25.44
CA THR A 89 -23.74 25.64 26.45
C THR A 89 -23.40 24.25 26.96
N SER A 90 -23.05 23.33 26.06
CA SER A 90 -22.62 21.97 26.39
C SER A 90 -21.38 21.98 27.28
N ALA A 91 -20.32 22.64 26.84
CA ALA A 91 -19.06 22.67 27.57
C ALA A 91 -19.20 23.26 28.98
N LEU A 92 -19.88 24.40 29.10
CA LEU A 92 -20.16 25.02 30.42
C LEU A 92 -21.08 24.12 31.27
N GLY A 93 -22.13 23.56 30.67
CA GLY A 93 -23.06 22.68 31.35
C GLY A 93 -22.39 21.41 31.85
N CYS A 94 -21.52 20.79 31.08
CA CYS A 94 -20.76 19.62 31.49
C CYS A 94 -19.82 19.95 32.65
N ALA A 95 -19.13 21.07 32.62
CA ALA A 95 -18.22 21.50 33.68
C ALA A 95 -18.96 21.79 35.01
N LEU A 96 -20.21 22.24 34.94
CA LEU A 96 -21.01 22.62 36.10
C LEU A 96 -22.06 21.55 36.50
N SER A 97 -22.15 20.43 35.81
CA SER A 97 -23.16 19.37 36.09
C SER A 97 -23.04 18.85 37.50
N ALA A 98 -24.19 18.73 38.19
CA ALA A 98 -24.26 18.24 39.59
C ALA A 98 -24.37 16.70 39.61
N ASP A 99 -25.00 16.10 38.64
CA ASP A 99 -25.26 14.67 38.57
C ASP A 99 -25.03 14.11 37.15
N PHE A 100 -25.01 12.78 37.04
CA PHE A 100 -24.79 12.07 35.79
C PHE A 100 -25.84 12.35 34.73
N ALA A 101 -27.12 12.52 35.10
CA ALA A 101 -28.19 12.78 34.15
C ALA A 101 -28.02 14.15 33.48
N GLN A 102 -27.66 15.19 34.24
CA GLN A 102 -27.34 16.52 33.72
C GLN A 102 -26.14 16.46 32.78
N LEU A 103 -25.09 15.74 33.16
CA LEU A 103 -23.90 15.57 32.30
C LEU A 103 -24.28 14.98 30.94
N VAL A 104 -25.08 13.91 30.95
CA VAL A 104 -25.57 13.28 29.71
C VAL A 104 -26.41 14.24 28.87
N VAL A 105 -27.33 15.01 29.48
CA VAL A 105 -28.15 16.00 28.76
C VAL A 105 -27.28 17.05 28.06
N TYR A 106 -26.29 17.62 28.76
CA TYR A 106 -25.40 18.61 28.16
C TYR A 106 -24.52 18.01 27.05
N ARG A 107 -24.08 16.75 27.18
CA ARG A 107 -23.39 16.00 26.14
C ARG A 107 -24.27 15.81 24.91
N ILE A 108 -25.56 15.49 25.05
CA ILE A 108 -26.50 15.40 23.94
C ILE A 108 -26.65 16.76 23.23
N ILE A 109 -26.72 17.86 23.98
CA ILE A 109 -26.80 19.24 23.43
C ILE A 109 -25.54 19.54 22.58
N GLY A 110 -24.36 19.20 23.08
CA GLY A 110 -23.11 19.29 22.32
C GLY A 110 -23.15 18.45 21.05
N GLY A 111 -23.63 17.21 21.16
CA GLY A 111 -23.87 16.32 20.03
C GLY A 111 -24.72 16.94 18.94
N VAL A 112 -25.82 17.62 19.28
CA VAL A 112 -26.65 18.36 18.29
C VAL A 112 -25.79 19.41 17.57
N GLY A 113 -24.94 20.15 18.30
CA GLY A 113 -24.00 21.11 17.71
C GLY A 113 -23.04 20.45 16.71
N ILE A 114 -22.48 19.28 17.08
CA ILE A 114 -21.64 18.44 16.21
C ILE A 114 -22.38 18.10 14.91
N GLY A 115 -23.59 17.56 15.02
CA GLY A 115 -24.38 17.13 13.87
C GLY A 115 -24.67 18.28 12.90
N VAL A 116 -25.03 19.46 13.42
CA VAL A 116 -25.29 20.63 12.60
C VAL A 116 -24.03 21.14 11.90
N VAL A 117 -22.91 21.29 12.63
CA VAL A 117 -21.68 21.87 12.07
C VAL A 117 -21.02 20.92 11.07
N SER A 118 -21.16 19.59 11.24
CA SER A 118 -20.59 18.58 10.33
C SER A 118 -21.14 18.68 8.91
N ILE A 119 -22.35 19.18 8.75
CA ILE A 119 -23.00 19.41 7.45
C ILE A 119 -22.76 20.84 6.96
N VAL A 120 -22.96 21.84 7.83
CA VAL A 120 -23.06 23.26 7.40
C VAL A 120 -21.68 23.86 7.12
N SER A 121 -20.63 23.51 7.85
CA SER A 121 -19.28 24.05 7.62
C SER A 121 -18.68 23.60 6.28
N PRO A 122 -18.64 22.32 5.92
CA PRO A 122 -18.16 21.89 4.60
C PRO A 122 -19.03 22.46 3.46
N LEU A 123 -20.35 22.53 3.67
CA LEU A 123 -21.27 23.12 2.70
C LEU A 123 -20.93 24.59 2.45
N TYR A 124 -20.77 25.41 3.49
CA TYR A 124 -20.38 26.81 3.39
C TYR A 124 -19.04 26.97 2.65
N ILE A 125 -18.04 26.18 2.99
CA ILE A 125 -16.72 26.20 2.31
C ILE A 125 -16.90 25.86 0.83
N SER A 126 -17.70 24.85 0.50
CA SER A 126 -17.92 24.41 -0.89
C SER A 126 -18.66 25.44 -1.75
N GLU A 127 -19.56 26.22 -1.14
CA GLU A 127 -20.35 27.27 -1.81
C GLU A 127 -19.56 28.57 -2.05
N LEU A 128 -18.53 28.83 -1.28
CA LEU A 128 -17.59 29.96 -1.46
C LEU A 128 -16.42 29.61 -2.36
N ALA A 129 -16.02 28.35 -2.39
CA ALA A 129 -14.80 27.91 -3.04
C ALA A 129 -14.92 27.95 -4.56
N VAL A 130 -13.92 28.57 -5.20
CA VAL A 130 -13.72 28.49 -6.64
C VAL A 130 -13.49 27.04 -7.06
N ALA A 131 -14.08 26.60 -8.17
CA ALA A 131 -14.07 25.19 -8.61
C ALA A 131 -12.70 24.53 -8.57
N GLN A 132 -11.65 25.23 -9.00
CA GLN A 132 -10.25 24.77 -9.03
C GLN A 132 -9.71 24.43 -7.63
N TYR A 133 -10.17 25.08 -6.56
CA TYR A 133 -9.64 24.93 -5.20
C TYR A 133 -10.65 24.29 -4.23
N ARG A 134 -11.88 23.97 -4.70
CA ARG A 134 -12.98 23.50 -3.84
C ARG A 134 -12.60 22.27 -3.02
N GLY A 135 -12.08 21.23 -3.65
CA GLY A 135 -11.68 20.02 -2.94
C GLY A 135 -10.63 20.28 -1.86
N ARG A 136 -9.65 21.14 -2.18
CA ARG A 136 -8.61 21.54 -1.24
C ARG A 136 -9.14 22.32 -0.05
N LEU A 137 -10.04 23.26 -0.26
CA LEU A 137 -10.59 24.09 0.82
C LEU A 137 -11.55 23.29 1.71
N VAL A 138 -12.32 22.37 1.14
CA VAL A 138 -13.18 21.48 1.92
C VAL A 138 -12.35 20.51 2.78
N SER A 139 -11.18 20.06 2.32
CA SER A 139 -10.29 19.22 3.13
C SER A 139 -9.71 19.94 4.35
N LEU A 140 -9.69 21.29 4.39
CA LEU A 140 -9.35 22.05 5.62
C LEU A 140 -10.30 21.75 6.78
N TYR A 141 -11.57 21.45 6.49
CA TYR A 141 -12.51 21.05 7.52
C TYR A 141 -12.07 19.75 8.20
N GLN A 142 -11.70 18.74 7.41
CA GLN A 142 -11.24 17.45 7.96
C GLN A 142 -9.92 17.58 8.70
N LEU A 143 -9.01 18.43 8.22
CA LEU A 143 -7.78 18.75 8.93
C LEU A 143 -8.08 19.43 10.28
N ALA A 144 -9.02 20.36 10.32
CA ALA A 144 -9.43 21.02 11.54
C ALA A 144 -10.04 20.05 12.56
N VAL A 145 -10.82 19.05 12.12
CA VAL A 145 -11.32 17.95 12.98
C VAL A 145 -10.14 17.20 13.65
N THR A 146 -9.12 16.83 12.85
CA THR A 146 -7.96 16.10 13.38
C THR A 146 -7.14 16.95 14.34
N VAL A 147 -6.99 18.25 14.06
CA VAL A 147 -6.33 19.20 14.97
C VAL A 147 -7.16 19.39 16.26
N GLY A 148 -8.49 19.32 16.17
CA GLY A 148 -9.39 19.32 17.33
C GLY A 148 -9.18 18.10 18.24
N PHE A 149 -9.03 16.89 17.67
CA PHE A 149 -8.66 15.69 18.43
C PHE A 149 -7.35 15.89 19.19
N LEU A 150 -6.31 16.33 18.48
CA LEU A 150 -5.01 16.60 19.12
C LEU A 150 -5.11 17.65 20.23
N GLY A 151 -5.87 18.74 20.00
CA GLY A 151 -6.09 19.79 20.99
C GLY A 151 -6.73 19.27 22.26
N ALA A 152 -7.75 18.41 22.13
CA ALA A 152 -8.42 17.80 23.29
C ALA A 152 -7.47 16.88 24.08
N TYR A 153 -6.71 16.02 23.41
CA TYR A 153 -5.76 15.13 24.09
C TYR A 153 -4.62 15.89 24.78
N LEU A 154 -4.11 16.95 24.17
CA LEU A 154 -3.09 17.81 24.79
C LEU A 154 -3.62 18.50 26.05
N VAL A 155 -4.84 19.02 25.97
CA VAL A 155 -5.48 19.68 27.14
C VAL A 155 -5.76 18.65 28.24
N ASN A 156 -6.29 17.48 27.91
CA ASN A 156 -6.50 16.40 28.86
C ASN A 156 -5.19 16.01 29.57
N TYR A 157 -4.12 15.76 28.80
CA TYR A 157 -2.81 15.43 29.33
C TYR A 157 -2.26 16.53 30.26
N GLN A 158 -2.33 17.79 29.83
CA GLN A 158 -1.78 18.90 30.58
C GLN A 158 -2.55 19.16 31.90
N LEU A 159 -3.89 19.05 31.84
CA LEU A 159 -4.73 19.24 33.03
C LEU A 159 -4.55 18.09 34.02
N LEU A 160 -4.43 16.86 33.56
CA LEU A 160 -4.17 15.73 34.45
C LEU A 160 -2.79 15.86 35.13
N ALA A 161 -1.75 16.14 34.35
CA ALA A 161 -0.40 16.36 34.88
C ALA A 161 -0.37 17.53 35.90
N TRP A 162 -1.16 18.58 35.65
CA TRP A 162 -1.26 19.72 36.57
C TRP A 162 -2.01 19.30 37.86
N ALA A 163 -3.08 18.56 37.79
CA ALA A 163 -3.79 18.05 38.96
C ALA A 163 -2.92 17.08 39.81
N GLU A 164 -2.11 16.23 39.15
CA GLU A 164 -1.18 15.29 39.81
C GLU A 164 0.06 16.00 40.45
N SER A 165 0.39 17.21 40.05
CA SER A 165 1.54 17.95 40.57
C SER A 165 1.41 18.42 42.04
N GLY A 166 0.26 18.20 42.67
CA GLY A 166 -0.02 18.60 44.06
C GLY A 166 -0.28 20.10 44.23
N THR A 167 -0.42 20.86 43.11
CA THR A 167 -0.73 22.30 43.18
C THR A 167 -2.15 22.50 43.71
N GLN A 168 -2.31 23.44 44.67
CA GLN A 168 -3.61 23.87 45.14
C GLN A 168 -3.88 25.31 44.68
N LEU A 169 -5.08 25.55 44.18
CA LEU A 169 -5.52 26.88 43.79
C LEU A 169 -6.20 27.57 44.96
N SER A 170 -5.94 28.89 45.11
CA SER A 170 -6.47 29.71 46.18
C SER A 170 -7.99 29.97 46.14
N VAL A 171 -8.63 29.61 45.03
CA VAL A 171 -10.07 29.79 44.81
C VAL A 171 -10.74 28.42 44.76
N ASP A 172 -11.61 28.12 45.73
CA ASP A 172 -12.20 26.80 45.94
C ASP A 172 -12.91 26.22 44.72
N TRP A 173 -13.69 27.01 43.98
CA TRP A 173 -14.38 26.50 42.81
C TRP A 173 -13.44 26.21 41.62
N LEU A 174 -12.34 26.98 41.48
CA LEU A 174 -11.29 26.67 40.51
C LEU A 174 -10.51 25.42 40.91
N ASN A 175 -10.20 25.28 42.19
CA ASN A 175 -9.53 24.12 42.73
C ASN A 175 -10.39 22.84 42.50
N LYS A 176 -11.69 22.94 42.67
CA LYS A 176 -12.63 21.83 42.37
C LYS A 176 -12.59 21.45 40.87
N ILE A 177 -12.66 22.42 39.99
CA ILE A 177 -12.78 22.18 38.51
C ILE A 177 -11.45 21.70 37.91
N PHE A 178 -10.31 22.21 38.32
CA PHE A 178 -9.03 21.96 37.65
C PHE A 178 -8.10 21.02 38.40
N ILE A 179 -8.35 20.73 39.67
CA ILE A 179 -7.48 19.89 40.48
C ILE A 179 -8.26 18.66 41.01
N THR A 180 -9.32 18.87 41.80
CA THR A 180 -10.02 17.77 42.49
C THR A 180 -10.92 16.95 41.58
N GLU A 181 -11.68 17.60 40.70
CA GLU A 181 -12.56 16.97 39.72
C GLU A 181 -12.09 17.42 38.30
N VAL A 182 -10.84 17.10 37.96
CA VAL A 182 -10.17 17.62 36.75
C VAL A 182 -10.92 17.32 35.43
N TRP A 183 -11.74 16.25 35.39
CA TRP A 183 -12.63 15.95 34.28
C TRP A 183 -13.58 17.12 33.92
N ARG A 184 -13.97 17.94 34.90
CA ARG A 184 -14.76 19.15 34.69
C ARG A 184 -13.99 20.21 33.92
N GLY A 185 -12.71 20.39 34.30
CA GLY A 185 -11.80 21.28 33.58
C GLY A 185 -11.55 20.80 32.16
N MET A 186 -11.37 19.49 31.95
CA MET A 186 -11.17 18.90 30.61
C MET A 186 -12.35 19.23 29.70
N LEU A 187 -13.59 18.93 30.11
CA LEU A 187 -14.80 19.24 29.33
C LEU A 187 -15.04 20.74 29.20
N GLY A 188 -14.79 21.49 30.28
CA GLY A 188 -15.03 22.95 30.33
C GLY A 188 -14.08 23.77 29.45
N MET A 189 -12.88 23.29 29.16
CA MET A 189 -11.91 23.99 28.33
C MET A 189 -12.35 24.12 26.87
N GLU A 190 -13.29 23.30 26.41
CA GLU A 190 -13.92 23.44 25.10
C GLU A 190 -14.64 24.78 24.94
N THR A 191 -15.07 25.41 26.02
CA THR A 191 -15.73 26.73 26.02
C THR A 191 -14.87 27.81 25.36
N LEU A 192 -13.54 27.74 25.51
CA LEU A 192 -12.63 28.73 24.92
C LEU A 192 -12.69 28.74 23.38
N PRO A 193 -12.44 27.62 22.68
CA PRO A 193 -12.55 27.58 21.23
C PRO A 193 -14.01 27.78 20.76
N ALA A 194 -15.02 27.38 21.53
CA ALA A 194 -16.43 27.59 21.16
C ALA A 194 -16.81 29.09 21.18
N ILE A 195 -16.39 29.83 22.20
CA ILE A 195 -16.57 31.31 22.26
C ILE A 195 -15.76 32.00 21.14
N LEU A 196 -14.54 31.55 20.89
CA LEU A 196 -13.73 32.09 19.79
C LEU A 196 -14.44 31.89 18.45
N PHE A 197 -14.97 30.71 18.18
CA PHE A 197 -15.75 30.42 16.98
C PHE A 197 -17.01 31.30 16.91
N PHE A 198 -17.75 31.43 18.01
CA PHE A 198 -18.94 32.31 18.11
C PHE A 198 -18.61 33.75 17.73
N ILE A 199 -17.50 34.30 18.22
CA ILE A 199 -17.09 35.69 17.94
C ILE A 199 -16.64 35.85 16.49
N ILE A 200 -15.78 34.95 16.00
CA ILE A 200 -15.16 35.06 14.67
C ILE A 200 -16.18 34.87 13.55
N ILE A 201 -17.21 34.07 13.76
CA ILE A 201 -18.23 33.80 12.74
C ILE A 201 -19.03 35.08 12.34
N PHE A 202 -19.10 36.11 13.19
CA PHE A 202 -19.73 37.35 12.83
C PHE A 202 -18.98 38.12 11.74
N PHE A 203 -17.68 37.87 11.55
CA PHE A 203 -16.86 38.55 10.55
C PHE A 203 -16.90 37.90 9.15
N ILE A 204 -17.53 36.75 9.01
CA ILE A 204 -17.72 36.12 7.70
C ILE A 204 -19.07 36.51 7.11
N PRO A 205 -19.18 36.60 5.78
CA PRO A 205 -20.45 36.89 5.11
C PRO A 205 -21.36 35.65 5.07
N GLU A 206 -22.61 35.82 4.65
CA GLU A 206 -23.47 34.66 4.32
C GLU A 206 -23.07 34.08 2.96
N SER A 207 -23.46 32.81 2.71
CA SER A 207 -23.17 32.13 1.44
C SER A 207 -23.74 32.86 0.24
N PRO A 208 -22.95 33.14 -0.81
CA PRO A 208 -23.45 33.74 -2.05
C PRO A 208 -24.57 32.92 -2.70
N ARG A 209 -24.43 31.58 -2.72
CA ARG A 209 -25.44 30.68 -3.30
C ARG A 209 -26.78 30.78 -2.56
N TRP A 210 -26.75 30.79 -1.23
CA TRP A 210 -27.97 30.98 -0.43
C TRP A 210 -28.61 32.35 -0.66
N LEU A 211 -27.79 33.42 -0.77
CA LEU A 211 -28.29 34.78 -1.05
C LEU A 211 -28.97 34.85 -2.41
N ILE A 212 -28.44 34.17 -3.42
CA ILE A 212 -29.05 34.10 -4.77
C ILE A 212 -30.40 33.40 -4.70
N VAL A 213 -30.49 32.24 -4.04
CA VAL A 213 -31.76 31.52 -3.84
C VAL A 213 -32.82 32.37 -3.14
N ARG A 214 -32.40 33.30 -2.25
CA ARG A 214 -33.28 34.20 -1.51
C ARG A 214 -33.52 35.53 -2.23
N GLY A 215 -33.10 35.68 -3.48
CA GLY A 215 -33.29 36.91 -4.27
C GLY A 215 -32.45 38.11 -3.82
N LYS A 216 -31.45 37.90 -2.94
CA LYS A 216 -30.55 38.97 -2.43
C LYS A 216 -29.28 39.10 -3.28
N GLU A 217 -29.48 39.29 -4.59
CA GLU A 217 -28.43 39.22 -5.62
C GLU A 217 -27.32 40.26 -5.44
N LEU A 218 -27.65 41.52 -5.09
CA LEU A 218 -26.66 42.57 -4.88
C LEU A 218 -25.66 42.21 -3.77
N LYS A 219 -26.15 41.59 -2.68
CA LYS A 219 -25.26 41.11 -1.61
C LYS A 219 -24.39 39.94 -2.07
N ALA A 220 -24.94 39.04 -2.88
CA ALA A 220 -24.17 37.93 -3.44
C ALA A 220 -23.04 38.43 -4.37
N VAL A 221 -23.34 39.35 -5.27
CA VAL A 221 -22.36 39.96 -6.18
C VAL A 221 -21.21 40.63 -5.42
N ASN A 222 -21.53 41.41 -4.39
CA ASN A 222 -20.50 42.08 -3.57
C ASN A 222 -19.55 41.10 -2.86
N ILE A 223 -20.02 39.91 -2.47
CA ILE A 223 -19.21 38.88 -1.87
C ILE A 223 -18.34 38.20 -2.96
N LEU A 224 -18.97 37.83 -4.09
CA LEU A 224 -18.27 37.24 -5.23
C LEU A 224 -17.20 38.18 -5.78
N GLU A 225 -17.45 39.49 -5.87
CA GLU A 225 -16.46 40.48 -6.28
C GLU A 225 -15.25 40.51 -5.37
N LYS A 226 -15.43 40.38 -4.05
CA LYS A 226 -14.31 40.31 -3.10
C LYS A 226 -13.49 39.03 -3.27
N ILE A 227 -14.12 37.94 -3.70
CA ILE A 227 -13.45 36.65 -3.95
C ILE A 227 -12.70 36.69 -5.27
N TYR A 228 -13.35 37.17 -6.35
CA TYR A 228 -12.79 37.12 -7.71
C TYR A 228 -11.99 38.38 -8.10
N ASN A 229 -11.97 39.43 -7.27
CA ASN A 229 -11.39 40.75 -7.57
C ASN A 229 -11.85 41.34 -8.93
N SER A 230 -13.06 40.99 -9.37
CA SER A 230 -13.62 41.37 -10.65
C SER A 230 -15.15 41.34 -10.63
N ILE A 231 -15.78 42.48 -10.90
CA ILE A 231 -17.25 42.60 -10.99
C ILE A 231 -17.78 41.79 -12.18
N THR A 232 -17.03 41.70 -13.27
CA THR A 232 -17.43 40.98 -14.47
C THR A 232 -17.49 39.49 -14.17
N GLU A 233 -16.45 38.93 -13.53
CA GLU A 233 -16.42 37.55 -13.12
C GLU A 233 -17.48 37.21 -12.07
N ALA A 234 -17.69 38.09 -11.10
CA ALA A 234 -18.74 37.98 -10.11
C ALA A 234 -20.15 37.88 -10.72
N LYS A 235 -20.42 38.70 -11.74
CA LYS A 235 -21.68 38.63 -12.49
C LYS A 235 -21.80 37.39 -13.35
N SER A 236 -20.69 36.91 -13.94
CA SER A 236 -20.65 35.64 -14.68
C SER A 236 -21.02 34.47 -13.77
N GLN A 237 -20.42 34.38 -12.59
CA GLN A 237 -20.71 33.36 -11.59
C GLN A 237 -22.14 33.45 -11.02
N LEU A 238 -22.68 34.64 -10.86
CA LEU A 238 -24.07 34.83 -10.51
C LEU A 238 -24.99 34.24 -11.58
N ASN A 239 -24.73 34.52 -12.86
CA ASN A 239 -25.57 34.05 -13.98
C ASN A 239 -25.46 32.54 -14.15
N GLU A 240 -24.24 31.96 -14.00
CA GLU A 240 -24.02 30.53 -14.01
C GLU A 240 -24.80 29.84 -12.88
N THR A 241 -24.71 30.37 -11.65
CA THR A 241 -25.46 29.82 -10.50
C THR A 241 -26.97 29.89 -10.74
N LYS A 242 -27.45 30.98 -11.32
CA LYS A 242 -28.89 31.12 -11.67
C LYS A 242 -29.31 30.13 -12.74
N SER A 243 -28.54 29.93 -13.79
CA SER A 243 -28.87 28.97 -14.86
C SER A 243 -28.98 27.55 -14.32
N VAL A 244 -28.10 27.16 -13.39
CA VAL A 244 -28.19 25.87 -12.70
C VAL A 244 -29.43 25.77 -11.85
N LEU A 245 -29.76 26.80 -11.07
CA LEU A 245 -30.97 26.83 -10.22
C LEU A 245 -32.29 26.83 -11.02
N THR A 246 -32.32 27.44 -12.21
CA THR A 246 -33.50 27.41 -13.09
C THR A 246 -33.64 26.10 -13.85
N SER A 247 -32.59 25.38 -14.06
CA SER A 247 -32.62 24.04 -14.69
C SER A 247 -32.91 22.90 -13.69
N GLU A 248 -32.76 23.14 -12.40
CA GLU A 248 -33.16 22.19 -11.35
C GLU A 248 -34.71 22.22 -11.21
N THR A 249 -35.37 21.27 -11.87
CA THR A 249 -36.77 20.90 -11.53
C THR A 249 -36.77 20.49 -10.05
N LYS A 250 -37.87 20.84 -9.33
CA LYS A 250 -38.06 20.51 -7.90
C LYS A 250 -37.51 19.13 -7.61
N SER A 251 -36.48 19.09 -6.74
CA SER A 251 -35.86 17.83 -6.37
C SER A 251 -36.85 16.98 -5.59
N GLU A 252 -37.42 16.00 -6.27
CA GLU A 252 -38.34 15.04 -5.63
C GLU A 252 -37.47 13.92 -5.03
N TRP A 253 -37.77 13.50 -3.81
CA TRP A 253 -37.18 12.35 -3.15
C TRP A 253 -37.21 11.08 -4.01
N SER A 254 -38.21 11.00 -4.92
CA SER A 254 -38.35 9.95 -5.94
C SER A 254 -37.13 9.81 -6.85
N LEU A 255 -36.35 10.86 -7.07
CA LEU A 255 -35.13 10.80 -7.90
C LEU A 255 -34.04 9.91 -7.28
N LEU A 256 -33.99 9.81 -5.96
CA LEU A 256 -33.04 8.93 -5.26
C LEU A 256 -33.33 7.45 -5.51
N MET A 257 -34.55 7.11 -5.87
CA MET A 257 -34.99 5.73 -6.15
C MET A 257 -34.74 5.31 -7.61
N LYS A 258 -34.26 6.21 -8.48
CA LYS A 258 -33.91 5.83 -9.86
C LYS A 258 -32.75 4.84 -9.86
N PRO A 259 -32.78 3.77 -10.71
CA PRO A 259 -31.86 2.62 -10.61
C PRO A 259 -30.36 2.96 -10.56
N GLY A 260 -29.89 3.99 -11.29
CA GLY A 260 -28.49 4.42 -11.29
C GLY A 260 -28.11 5.18 -10.02
N ILE A 261 -28.96 6.11 -9.57
CA ILE A 261 -28.75 6.94 -8.37
C ILE A 261 -28.88 6.08 -7.11
N PHE A 262 -29.88 5.20 -7.08
CA PHE A 262 -30.12 4.30 -5.94
C PHE A 262 -28.91 3.37 -5.68
N LYS A 263 -28.29 2.83 -6.73
CA LYS A 263 -27.05 2.06 -6.57
C LYS A 263 -25.93 2.88 -5.94
N ALA A 264 -25.74 4.12 -6.36
CA ALA A 264 -24.73 5.01 -5.79
C ALA A 264 -25.03 5.33 -4.30
N VAL A 265 -26.29 5.53 -3.96
CA VAL A 265 -26.72 5.74 -2.56
C VAL A 265 -26.43 4.49 -1.71
N ILE A 266 -26.79 3.30 -2.19
CA ILE A 266 -26.49 2.04 -1.47
C ILE A 266 -24.99 1.89 -1.26
N ILE A 267 -24.18 2.09 -2.31
CA ILE A 267 -22.71 1.99 -2.19
C ILE A 267 -22.19 2.99 -1.15
N GLY A 268 -22.67 4.24 -1.17
CA GLY A 268 -22.28 5.26 -0.20
C GLY A 268 -22.65 4.88 1.24
N VAL A 269 -23.86 4.36 1.45
CA VAL A 269 -24.32 3.85 2.75
C VAL A 269 -23.49 2.66 3.22
N CYS A 270 -23.21 1.70 2.33
CA CYS A 270 -22.35 0.54 2.67
C CYS A 270 -20.94 0.98 3.06
N ILE A 271 -20.33 1.91 2.32
CA ILE A 271 -19.00 2.45 2.65
C ILE A 271 -19.02 3.15 4.01
N ALA A 272 -20.04 3.96 4.30
CA ALA A 272 -20.18 4.66 5.58
C ALA A 272 -20.32 3.67 6.75
N ILE A 273 -21.16 2.65 6.59
CA ILE A 273 -21.38 1.60 7.60
C ILE A 273 -20.07 0.81 7.82
N LEU A 274 -19.43 0.32 6.76
CA LEU A 274 -18.17 -0.43 6.86
C LEU A 274 -17.05 0.43 7.46
N GLY A 275 -17.03 1.74 7.16
CA GLY A 275 -16.09 2.68 7.76
C GLY A 275 -16.23 2.77 9.30
N GLN A 276 -17.44 2.68 9.83
CA GLN A 276 -17.68 2.66 11.29
C GLN A 276 -17.23 1.32 11.91
N PHE A 277 -17.45 0.20 11.22
CA PHE A 277 -17.01 -1.13 11.69
C PHE A 277 -15.48 -1.31 11.72
N MET A 278 -14.70 -0.42 11.10
CA MET A 278 -13.22 -0.44 11.19
C MET A 278 -12.71 -0.16 12.62
N GLY A 279 -13.57 0.25 13.55
CA GLY A 279 -13.20 0.44 14.96
C GLY A 279 -12.37 1.69 15.25
N VAL A 280 -12.25 2.64 14.32
CA VAL A 280 -11.48 3.89 14.51
C VAL A 280 -11.99 4.67 15.72
N ASN A 281 -13.31 4.75 15.89
CA ASN A 281 -13.95 5.43 17.02
C ASN A 281 -13.66 4.73 18.36
N ALA A 282 -13.52 3.41 18.39
CA ALA A 282 -13.12 2.70 19.60
C ALA A 282 -11.72 3.12 20.07
N VAL A 283 -10.77 3.26 19.15
CA VAL A 283 -9.42 3.75 19.48
C VAL A 283 -9.44 5.21 19.91
N LEU A 284 -10.28 6.06 19.31
CA LEU A 284 -10.41 7.46 19.69
C LEU A 284 -11.00 7.64 21.09
N TYR A 285 -12.04 6.89 21.43
CA TYR A 285 -12.72 7.04 22.72
C TYR A 285 -12.03 6.30 23.85
N TYR A 286 -11.57 5.07 23.61
CA TYR A 286 -11.01 4.18 24.64
C TYR A 286 -9.49 4.02 24.56
N GLY A 287 -8.80 4.82 23.71
CA GLY A 287 -7.35 4.75 23.56
C GLY A 287 -6.58 4.80 24.88
N PRO A 288 -6.80 5.79 25.75
CA PRO A 288 -6.14 5.83 27.05
C PRO A 288 -6.44 4.57 27.88
N SER A 289 -7.70 4.12 27.95
CA SER A 289 -8.06 2.91 28.71
C SER A 289 -7.42 1.63 28.11
N ILE A 290 -7.23 1.56 26.79
CA ILE A 290 -6.50 0.47 26.14
C ILE A 290 -5.03 0.47 26.58
N PHE A 291 -4.39 1.65 26.65
CA PHE A 291 -3.01 1.78 27.10
C PHE A 291 -2.85 1.52 28.60
N GLU A 292 -3.79 1.95 29.43
CA GLU A 292 -3.85 1.63 30.86
C GLU A 292 -3.97 0.12 31.11
N ASN A 293 -4.85 -0.56 30.38
CA ASN A 293 -4.98 -2.02 30.42
C ASN A 293 -3.72 -2.76 29.91
N ALA A 294 -2.91 -2.10 29.10
CA ALA A 294 -1.59 -2.60 28.69
C ALA A 294 -0.47 -2.31 29.72
N GLY A 295 -0.80 -1.70 30.85
CA GLY A 295 0.12 -1.46 31.98
C GLY A 295 0.79 -0.08 32.01
N LEU A 296 0.31 0.89 31.24
CA LEU A 296 0.81 2.26 31.28
C LEU A 296 0.07 3.08 32.35
N SER A 297 0.73 4.10 32.93
CA SER A 297 0.09 5.05 33.85
C SER A 297 -0.97 5.90 33.12
N GLY A 298 -1.92 6.49 33.83
CA GLY A 298 -2.95 7.34 33.23
C GLY A 298 -2.35 8.54 32.44
N GLY A 299 -1.31 9.18 32.99
CA GLY A 299 -0.58 10.26 32.29
C GLY A 299 0.13 9.79 31.03
N ASP A 300 0.84 8.65 31.10
CA ASP A 300 1.52 8.05 29.94
C ASP A 300 0.51 7.65 28.86
N SER A 301 -0.63 7.07 29.26
CA SER A 301 -1.69 6.65 28.35
C SER A 301 -2.25 7.81 27.53
N LEU A 302 -2.49 8.96 28.16
CA LEU A 302 -2.89 10.19 27.46
C LEU A 302 -1.77 10.73 26.56
N PHE A 303 -0.52 10.67 26.99
CA PHE A 303 0.61 11.08 26.16
C PHE A 303 0.75 10.22 24.90
N TYR A 304 0.65 8.88 25.00
CA TYR A 304 0.69 8.02 23.82
C TYR A 304 -0.49 8.27 22.88
N GLN A 305 -1.66 8.63 23.39
CA GLN A 305 -2.79 9.05 22.57
C GLN A 305 -2.48 10.32 21.76
N VAL A 306 -1.78 11.29 22.35
CA VAL A 306 -1.27 12.49 21.65
C VAL A 306 -0.33 12.10 20.51
N LEU A 307 0.58 11.14 20.72
CA LEU A 307 1.51 10.67 19.69
C LEU A 307 0.79 9.98 18.51
N VAL A 308 -0.25 9.20 18.79
CA VAL A 308 -1.09 8.58 17.75
C VAL A 308 -1.73 9.63 16.86
N GLU A 309 -2.27 10.71 17.43
CA GLU A 309 -2.90 11.78 16.64
C GLU A 309 -1.87 12.65 15.89
N LEU A 310 -0.71 12.92 16.46
CA LEU A 310 0.40 13.56 15.74
C LEU A 310 0.81 12.76 14.49
N GLY A 311 0.84 11.43 14.61
CA GLY A 311 1.06 10.54 13.48
C GLY A 311 0.00 10.70 12.39
N LYS A 312 -1.28 10.79 12.75
CA LYS A 312 -2.39 11.01 11.81
C LYS A 312 -2.29 12.38 11.12
N ILE A 313 -2.02 13.47 11.86
CA ILE A 313 -1.82 14.80 11.29
C ILE A 313 -0.69 14.80 10.28
N LYS A 314 0.44 14.16 10.60
CA LYS A 314 1.56 14.02 9.69
C LYS A 314 1.15 13.31 8.39
N VAL A 315 0.36 12.25 8.47
CA VAL A 315 -0.18 11.54 7.31
C VAL A 315 -1.14 12.44 6.51
N TYR A 316 -2.05 13.18 7.17
CA TYR A 316 -2.95 14.12 6.50
C TYR A 316 -2.21 15.28 5.80
N CYS A 317 -1.22 15.85 6.45
CA CYS A 317 -0.40 16.93 5.86
C CYS A 317 0.44 16.43 4.67
N LEU A 318 0.90 15.19 4.72
CA LEU A 318 1.62 14.55 3.60
C LEU A 318 0.70 14.22 2.41
N HIS A 319 -0.56 13.85 2.66
CA HIS A 319 -1.53 13.57 1.59
C HIS A 319 -2.14 14.81 0.95
N SER A 320 -2.19 15.90 1.69
CA SER A 320 -2.84 17.13 1.23
C SER A 320 -1.86 18.20 0.81
N ASN A 321 -0.90 18.03 -0.05
CA ASN A 321 0.07 19.00 -0.66
C ASN A 321 -0.38 20.50 -0.69
N ILE A 322 -1.16 20.96 0.32
CA ILE A 322 -2.01 22.14 0.25
C ILE A 322 -1.45 23.31 1.02
N ILE A 323 -0.67 23.10 2.07
CA ILE A 323 -0.47 24.18 3.05
C ILE A 323 0.96 24.72 3.07
N VAL A 324 1.96 23.92 2.78
CA VAL A 324 3.35 24.32 3.04
C VAL A 324 3.94 25.24 1.97
N GLU A 325 3.66 25.04 0.68
CA GLU A 325 4.33 25.83 -0.37
C GLU A 325 3.83 27.27 -0.55
N LYS A 326 2.56 27.55 -0.30
CA LYS A 326 2.02 28.93 -0.53
C LYS A 326 1.92 29.81 0.72
N PHE A 327 1.96 29.25 1.92
CA PHE A 327 2.01 30.06 3.13
C PHE A 327 3.35 30.84 3.26
N TYR A 328 4.41 30.33 2.67
CA TYR A 328 5.73 30.98 2.71
C TYR A 328 5.85 32.19 1.77
N LEU A 329 5.12 32.21 0.68
CA LEU A 329 5.18 33.31 -0.33
C LEU A 329 4.34 34.55 0.02
N TYR A 330 3.45 34.48 1.01
CA TYR A 330 2.58 35.63 1.38
C TYR A 330 2.96 36.38 2.65
N ARG A 331 4.20 36.15 3.16
CA ARG A 331 4.73 36.87 4.35
C ARG A 331 4.84 38.39 4.17
N VAL A 332 4.62 38.96 2.99
CA VAL A 332 5.06 40.32 2.68
C VAL A 332 3.93 41.34 2.54
N LYS A 333 2.64 41.00 2.53
CA LYS A 333 1.60 42.01 2.22
C LYS A 333 0.39 42.13 3.15
N LEU A 334 0.39 41.64 4.36
CA LEU A 334 -0.73 41.81 5.32
C LEU A 334 -0.30 42.58 6.57
N THR A 335 0.16 43.80 6.40
CA THR A 335 0.47 44.70 7.53
C THR A 335 -0.25 46.01 7.37
N ASN A 336 -1.50 46.08 7.85
CA ASN A 336 -2.09 47.44 8.07
C ASN A 336 -3.17 47.54 9.15
N THR A 337 -3.34 46.56 10.06
CA THR A 337 -4.12 46.82 11.30
C THR A 337 -3.49 46.05 12.49
N PRO A 338 -3.26 46.78 13.63
CA PRO A 338 -2.56 46.23 14.80
C PRO A 338 -3.25 45.06 15.50
N ILE A 339 -4.57 44.98 15.44
CA ILE A 339 -5.38 43.95 16.10
C ILE A 339 -5.30 42.61 15.35
N MET A 340 -5.37 42.64 14.02
CA MET A 340 -5.21 41.41 13.19
C MET A 340 -3.80 40.85 13.28
N ARG A 341 -2.81 41.69 13.47
CA ARG A 341 -1.41 41.29 13.68
C ARG A 341 -1.23 40.50 14.97
N ARG A 342 -1.93 40.89 16.07
CA ARG A 342 -1.85 40.19 17.38
C ARG A 342 -2.62 38.87 17.36
N ILE A 343 -3.78 38.81 16.74
CA ILE A 343 -4.57 37.57 16.59
C ILE A 343 -3.82 36.57 15.64
N TYR A 344 -3.20 37.09 14.59
CA TYR A 344 -2.38 36.28 13.68
C TYR A 344 -1.12 35.75 14.37
N TYR A 345 -0.46 36.54 15.22
CA TYR A 345 0.66 36.10 16.03
C TYR A 345 0.26 35.09 17.11
N LEU A 346 -0.94 35.19 17.70
CA LEU A 346 -1.40 34.24 18.71
C LEU A 346 -1.76 32.89 18.08
N LEU A 347 -2.48 32.89 16.97
CA LEU A 347 -2.78 31.69 16.17
C LEU A 347 -1.51 31.09 15.56
N PHE A 348 -0.56 31.93 15.15
CA PHE A 348 0.72 31.50 14.60
C PHE A 348 1.68 30.99 15.68
N LEU A 349 1.66 31.53 16.91
CA LEU A 349 2.43 31.01 18.02
C LEU A 349 1.89 29.69 18.57
N ILE A 350 0.60 29.44 18.50
CA ILE A 350 0.00 28.17 18.87
C ILE A 350 0.32 27.10 17.79
N LEU A 351 0.41 27.49 16.51
CA LEU A 351 0.82 26.64 15.40
C LEU A 351 2.35 26.48 15.27
N LEU A 352 3.14 27.41 15.82
CA LEU A 352 4.60 27.47 15.70
C LEU A 352 5.35 27.03 16.95
N GLY A 353 4.66 26.55 17.98
CA GLY A 353 5.31 26.07 19.20
C GLY A 353 6.39 25.00 19.00
N TYR A 354 6.46 24.38 17.84
CA TYR A 354 7.55 23.49 17.40
C TYR A 354 7.71 23.53 15.88
N SER A 355 8.12 24.66 15.32
CA SER A 355 8.87 24.61 14.07
C SER A 355 10.34 24.41 14.43
N PHE A 356 10.82 23.20 14.32
CA PHE A 356 12.24 23.03 14.01
C PHE A 356 12.52 23.89 12.80
N ASP A 357 13.33 24.92 12.97
CA ASP A 357 14.03 25.59 11.88
C ASP A 357 14.89 24.54 11.16
N VAL A 358 14.28 23.78 10.27
CA VAL A 358 15.01 23.18 9.17
C VAL A 358 15.35 24.39 8.30
N LYS A 359 16.46 25.03 8.58
CA LYS A 359 17.18 25.78 7.55
C LYS A 359 17.24 24.84 6.36
N ALA A 360 16.50 25.15 5.30
CA ALA A 360 16.65 24.47 4.04
C ALA A 360 18.10 24.71 3.62
N SER A 361 19.00 23.85 4.06
CA SER A 361 20.34 23.74 3.50
C SER A 361 20.18 23.04 2.17
N ASP A 362 21.01 23.36 1.21
CA ASP A 362 21.15 22.60 -0.01
C ASP A 362 21.52 21.16 0.40
N THR A 363 20.49 20.29 0.47
CA THR A 363 20.64 18.92 0.96
C THR A 363 20.26 17.96 -0.16
N VAL A 364 21.09 16.96 -0.39
CA VAL A 364 20.83 15.87 -1.32
C VAL A 364 20.19 14.72 -0.55
N PHE A 365 19.00 14.30 -0.99
CA PHE A 365 18.32 13.14 -0.44
C PHE A 365 18.48 11.96 -1.40
N ILE A 366 19.08 10.87 -0.93
CA ILE A 366 19.41 9.70 -1.74
C ILE A 366 18.46 8.56 -1.36
N HIS A 367 17.88 7.93 -2.38
CA HIS A 367 17.07 6.73 -2.24
C HIS A 367 17.60 5.65 -3.19
N GLU A 368 18.09 4.58 -2.63
CA GLU A 368 18.52 3.38 -3.30
C GLU A 368 17.50 2.28 -3.03
N THR A 369 17.12 1.53 -4.07
CA THR A 369 16.20 0.40 -3.95
C THR A 369 16.91 -0.84 -4.47
N GLN A 370 16.91 -1.91 -3.69
CA GLN A 370 17.52 -3.17 -4.10
C GLN A 370 16.65 -3.86 -5.15
N ILE A 371 17.03 -3.68 -6.41
CA ILE A 371 16.38 -4.30 -7.57
C ILE A 371 17.41 -5.01 -8.46
N PRO A 372 16.99 -6.00 -9.26
CA PRO A 372 17.89 -6.68 -10.19
C PRO A 372 18.44 -5.75 -11.27
N VAL A 373 19.68 -5.97 -11.67
CA VAL A 373 20.32 -5.33 -12.83
C VAL A 373 20.25 -6.27 -14.02
N LEU A 374 19.44 -5.90 -15.03
CA LEU A 374 19.29 -6.70 -16.24
C LEU A 374 20.47 -6.49 -17.18
N ILE A 375 21.17 -7.57 -17.53
CA ILE A 375 22.38 -7.50 -18.37
C ILE A 375 22.07 -6.95 -19.76
N GLU A 376 20.95 -7.32 -20.35
CA GLU A 376 20.50 -6.91 -21.69
C GLU A 376 19.96 -5.47 -21.74
N ARG A 377 19.72 -4.83 -20.60
CA ARG A 377 19.11 -3.50 -20.54
C ARG A 377 20.16 -2.40 -20.61
N GLN A 378 19.91 -1.39 -21.43
CA GLN A 378 20.82 -0.23 -21.58
C GLN A 378 20.82 0.70 -20.37
N ASP A 379 19.73 0.77 -19.62
CA ASP A 379 19.54 1.66 -18.50
C ASP A 379 18.90 0.93 -17.32
N ASN A 380 19.72 0.57 -16.35
CA ASN A 380 19.29 0.00 -15.07
C ASN A 380 19.43 1.05 -13.98
N VAL A 381 18.37 1.29 -13.22
CA VAL A 381 18.43 2.24 -12.10
C VAL A 381 19.24 1.65 -10.96
N LEU A 382 20.26 2.38 -10.49
CA LEU A 382 20.96 2.08 -9.24
C LEU A 382 20.29 2.79 -8.07
N PHE A 383 20.21 4.12 -8.15
CA PHE A 383 19.55 4.91 -7.13
C PHE A 383 19.06 6.24 -7.71
N TYR A 384 18.18 6.88 -6.97
CA TYR A 384 17.68 8.22 -7.23
C TYR A 384 18.20 9.18 -6.18
N PHE A 385 18.31 10.45 -6.56
CA PHE A 385 18.51 11.48 -5.58
C PHE A 385 17.70 12.72 -5.91
N ARG A 386 17.30 13.41 -4.86
CA ARG A 386 16.62 14.68 -4.91
C ARG A 386 17.53 15.77 -4.38
N LEU A 387 17.63 16.88 -5.10
CA LEU A 387 18.37 18.05 -4.73
C LEU A 387 17.41 19.25 -4.64
N ASP A 388 17.33 19.87 -3.47
CA ASP A 388 16.48 21.02 -3.21
C ASP A 388 17.33 22.28 -3.32
N ALA A 389 17.21 23.06 -4.42
CA ALA A 389 17.95 24.28 -4.66
C ALA A 389 17.10 25.51 -4.31
N LYS A 390 17.66 26.46 -3.55
CA LYS A 390 16.95 27.70 -3.19
C LYS A 390 16.82 28.68 -4.36
N GLU A 391 17.79 28.66 -5.23
CA GLU A 391 17.94 29.54 -6.39
C GLU A 391 18.50 28.72 -7.55
N SER A 392 18.56 29.30 -8.75
CA SER A 392 19.20 28.64 -9.86
C SER A 392 20.70 28.47 -9.58
N LYS A 393 21.18 27.24 -9.66
CA LYS A 393 22.53 26.80 -9.36
C LYS A 393 23.00 25.84 -10.44
N LYS A 394 24.30 25.56 -10.47
CA LYS A 394 24.88 24.61 -11.41
C LYS A 394 25.32 23.35 -10.68
N LEU A 395 24.79 22.21 -11.11
CA LEU A 395 25.32 20.90 -10.72
C LEU A 395 26.63 20.66 -11.47
N ASP A 396 27.76 20.67 -10.77
CA ASP A 396 29.08 20.53 -11.37
C ASP A 396 29.44 19.06 -11.54
N GLU A 397 29.49 18.32 -10.44
CA GLU A 397 29.92 16.91 -10.46
C GLU A 397 29.26 16.07 -9.36
N ILE A 398 29.15 14.78 -9.63
CA ILE A 398 28.72 13.75 -8.72
C ILE A 398 29.85 12.73 -8.62
N ILE A 399 30.25 12.38 -7.40
CA ILE A 399 31.32 11.44 -7.13
C ILE A 399 30.73 10.17 -6.56
N LEU A 400 30.94 9.04 -7.24
CA LEU A 400 30.47 7.72 -6.84
C LEU A 400 31.65 6.83 -6.48
N ASP A 401 31.45 5.92 -5.51
CA ASP A 401 32.42 4.90 -5.12
C ASP A 401 31.82 3.50 -5.41
N PHE A 402 32.54 2.71 -6.21
CA PHE A 402 32.22 1.35 -6.58
C PHE A 402 33.22 0.32 -6.03
N SER A 403 34.12 0.74 -5.14
CA SER A 403 35.25 -0.10 -4.65
C SER A 403 34.81 -1.40 -3.97
N LYS A 404 33.56 -1.48 -3.49
CA LYS A 404 32.98 -2.68 -2.89
C LYS A 404 32.39 -3.67 -3.92
N SER A 405 32.33 -3.29 -5.20
CA SER A 405 31.84 -4.15 -6.27
C SER A 405 32.82 -5.26 -6.62
N THR A 406 32.32 -6.42 -7.09
CA THR A 406 33.21 -7.57 -7.33
C THR A 406 33.96 -7.52 -8.68
N ASN A 407 33.31 -7.05 -9.74
CA ASN A 407 33.89 -7.05 -11.08
C ASN A 407 33.46 -5.80 -11.89
N LEU A 408 34.25 -4.76 -11.79
CA LEU A 408 33.96 -3.50 -12.49
C LEU A 408 34.12 -3.62 -14.02
N THR A 409 34.88 -4.60 -14.52
CA THR A 409 35.08 -4.78 -15.96
C THR A 409 33.82 -5.24 -16.69
N ASP A 410 32.82 -5.75 -15.97
CA ASP A 410 31.51 -6.13 -16.51
C ASP A 410 30.61 -4.90 -16.80
N ILE A 411 30.96 -3.75 -16.24
CA ILE A 411 30.23 -2.51 -16.49
C ILE A 411 30.65 -1.96 -17.85
N GLN A 412 29.67 -1.58 -18.66
CA GLN A 412 29.90 -0.87 -19.92
C GLN A 412 29.89 0.65 -19.72
N ALA A 413 28.90 1.18 -19.01
CA ALA A 413 28.74 2.60 -18.78
C ALA A 413 27.97 2.90 -17.48
N ILE A 414 28.29 4.05 -16.89
CA ILE A 414 27.57 4.65 -15.76
C ILE A 414 27.07 6.00 -16.23
N LYS A 415 25.75 6.26 -16.09
CA LYS A 415 25.09 7.42 -16.66
C LYS A 415 24.34 8.21 -15.60
N LEU A 416 24.34 9.53 -15.76
CA LEU A 416 23.54 10.45 -14.94
C LEU A 416 22.39 10.99 -15.80
N TYR A 417 21.19 10.89 -15.26
CA TYR A 417 19.97 11.44 -15.85
C TYR A 417 19.33 12.48 -14.94
N TYR A 418 18.83 13.55 -15.55
CA TYR A 418 17.94 14.52 -14.91
C TYR A 418 16.50 14.15 -15.21
N GLY A 419 15.70 13.94 -14.19
CA GLY A 419 14.31 13.48 -14.27
C GLY A 419 13.26 14.61 -14.16
N GLY A 420 13.69 15.89 -14.01
CA GLY A 420 12.76 17.02 -13.90
C GLY A 420 12.59 17.59 -12.51
N THR A 421 11.65 18.54 -12.39
CA THR A 421 11.31 19.24 -11.14
C THR A 421 10.07 18.67 -10.45
N GLU A 422 9.32 17.81 -11.12
CA GLU A 422 8.13 17.18 -10.59
C GLU A 422 8.39 15.69 -10.36
N ALA A 423 8.25 15.25 -9.12
CA ALA A 423 8.13 13.84 -8.84
C ALA A 423 6.78 13.37 -9.39
N LEU A 424 6.80 12.62 -10.47
CA LEU A 424 5.67 11.79 -10.84
C LEU A 424 5.67 10.62 -9.85
N GLN A 425 4.95 10.83 -8.75
CA GLN A 425 4.87 9.89 -7.66
C GLN A 425 3.93 8.75 -8.04
N ASP A 426 4.32 7.51 -7.71
CA ASP A 426 3.35 6.45 -7.50
C ASP A 426 2.30 6.97 -6.52
N LYS A 427 1.05 7.04 -6.94
CA LYS A 427 -0.06 7.62 -6.17
C LYS A 427 -0.21 7.02 -4.77
N ASP A 428 0.31 5.83 -4.56
CA ASP A 428 0.12 5.08 -3.32
C ASP A 428 1.31 5.12 -2.35
N LYS A 429 2.52 5.50 -2.76
CA LYS A 429 3.71 5.25 -1.92
C LYS A 429 4.74 6.35 -1.78
N ASN A 430 4.61 7.51 -2.41
CA ASN A 430 5.65 8.58 -2.39
C ASN A 430 7.05 8.08 -2.79
N ARG A 431 7.15 7.02 -3.60
CA ARG A 431 8.38 6.39 -4.03
C ARG A 431 8.58 6.60 -5.52
N PHE A 432 9.84 6.77 -5.91
CA PHE A 432 10.22 6.61 -7.30
C PHE A 432 10.10 5.14 -7.66
N ALA A 433 9.29 4.79 -8.65
CA ALA A 433 9.22 3.44 -9.16
C ALA A 433 10.34 3.17 -10.17
N PRO A 434 10.82 1.93 -10.32
CA PRO A 434 11.76 1.55 -11.37
C PRO A 434 11.21 1.85 -12.77
N VAL A 435 12.12 1.95 -13.73
CA VAL A 435 11.84 2.38 -15.11
C VAL A 435 10.80 1.52 -15.84
N GLU A 436 10.70 0.24 -15.51
CA GLU A 436 9.65 -0.65 -15.99
C GLU A 436 8.82 -1.18 -14.86
N TYR A 437 7.53 -0.93 -14.94
CA TYR A 437 6.53 -1.59 -14.09
C TYR A 437 5.96 -2.77 -14.84
N ILE A 438 6.03 -3.92 -14.21
CA ILE A 438 5.63 -5.20 -14.82
C ILE A 438 4.12 -5.32 -14.96
N SER A 439 3.37 -4.59 -14.15
CA SER A 439 1.93 -4.70 -14.11
C SER A 439 1.27 -3.64 -14.97
N SER A 440 0.66 -4.04 -16.07
CA SER A 440 -0.28 -3.21 -16.83
C SER A 440 -1.48 -2.74 -16.02
N HIS A 441 -1.72 -3.34 -14.85
CA HIS A 441 -2.79 -3.00 -13.90
C HIS A 441 -2.37 -2.03 -12.80
N ARG A 442 -1.10 -1.67 -12.74
CA ARG A 442 -0.55 -0.71 -11.78
C ARG A 442 0.09 0.44 -12.54
N PRO A 443 -0.69 1.43 -13.01
CA PRO A 443 -0.14 2.64 -13.57
C PRO A 443 0.53 3.43 -12.46
N GLY A 444 1.82 3.35 -12.35
CA GLY A 444 2.56 3.97 -11.25
C GLY A 444 4.06 4.02 -11.47
N ALA A 445 4.54 3.51 -12.61
CA ALA A 445 5.91 3.72 -13.01
C ALA A 445 6.20 5.22 -13.01
N THR A 446 7.11 5.66 -12.18
CA THR A 446 7.49 7.07 -12.15
C THR A 446 8.25 7.38 -13.42
N LEU A 447 7.68 8.22 -14.25
CA LEU A 447 8.33 8.74 -15.45
C LEU A 447 9.67 9.43 -15.13
N ALA A 448 9.91 9.80 -13.88
CA ALA A 448 11.13 10.44 -13.42
C ALA A 448 12.41 9.63 -13.68
N ALA A 449 12.31 8.29 -13.69
CA ALA A 449 13.45 7.43 -13.98
C ALA A 449 13.34 6.73 -15.35
N ASN A 450 12.54 7.25 -16.24
CA ASN A 450 12.40 6.73 -17.59
C ASN A 450 13.34 7.49 -18.54
N PRO A 451 14.27 6.81 -19.24
CA PRO A 451 15.19 7.46 -20.19
C PRO A 451 14.49 8.29 -21.26
N SER A 452 13.29 7.89 -21.70
CA SER A 452 12.51 8.62 -22.70
C SER A 452 11.99 9.97 -22.23
N TYR A 453 11.91 10.18 -20.90
CA TYR A 453 11.43 11.42 -20.29
C TYR A 453 12.50 12.12 -19.45
N SER A 454 13.74 11.62 -19.48
CA SER A 454 14.87 12.15 -18.72
C SER A 454 15.94 12.69 -19.66
N ILE A 455 16.71 13.67 -19.19
CA ILE A 455 17.82 14.24 -19.93
C ILE A 455 19.12 13.57 -19.47
N LYS A 456 19.84 12.91 -20.36
CA LYS A 456 21.17 12.38 -20.06
C LYS A 456 22.17 13.52 -19.87
N CYS A 457 22.70 13.66 -18.66
CA CYS A 457 23.62 14.73 -18.29
C CYS A 457 25.09 14.32 -18.45
N ALA A 458 25.42 13.05 -18.14
CA ALA A 458 26.78 12.52 -18.20
C ALA A 458 26.80 11.02 -18.45
N GLU A 459 27.91 10.54 -19.02
CA GLU A 459 28.20 9.13 -19.23
C GLU A 459 29.72 8.89 -19.10
N VAL A 460 30.10 7.88 -18.34
CA VAL A 460 31.52 7.51 -18.13
C VAL A 460 31.68 6.00 -18.08
N GLY A 461 32.92 5.54 -18.32
CA GLY A 461 33.32 4.15 -18.15
C GLY A 461 33.46 3.75 -16.67
N PRO A 462 33.67 2.46 -16.38
CA PRO A 462 33.81 1.94 -15.02
C PRO A 462 35.17 2.32 -14.40
N SER A 463 35.15 2.66 -13.12
CA SER A 463 36.31 2.77 -12.25
C SER A 463 35.85 2.65 -10.78
N GLU A 464 36.77 2.41 -9.84
CA GLU A 464 36.43 2.38 -8.42
C GLU A 464 35.84 3.70 -7.93
N LYS A 465 36.43 4.83 -8.40
CA LYS A 465 35.88 6.16 -8.16
C LYS A 465 35.47 6.78 -9.48
N VAL A 466 34.19 7.12 -9.58
CA VAL A 466 33.58 7.65 -10.78
C VAL A 466 33.17 9.10 -10.54
N VAL A 467 33.57 9.98 -11.46
CA VAL A 467 33.17 11.40 -11.45
C VAL A 467 32.29 11.68 -12.67
N LEU A 468 31.00 11.92 -12.40
CA LEU A 468 30.04 12.34 -13.41
C LEU A 468 29.95 13.87 -13.41
N ARG A 469 30.44 14.51 -14.49
CA ARG A 469 30.39 15.97 -14.65
C ARG A 469 29.11 16.37 -15.38
N GLY A 470 28.09 16.72 -14.58
CA GLY A 470 26.75 16.99 -15.09
C GLY A 470 26.62 18.33 -15.84
N ASN A 471 27.36 19.37 -15.41
CA ASN A 471 27.24 20.75 -15.93
C ASN A 471 25.77 21.19 -16.16
N TYR A 472 24.87 20.80 -15.28
CA TYR A 472 23.44 21.00 -15.45
C TYR A 472 22.92 22.13 -14.57
N ASN A 473 22.11 23.02 -15.14
CA ASN A 473 21.51 24.13 -14.42
C ASN A 473 20.29 23.65 -13.64
N LEU A 474 20.34 23.74 -12.31
CA LEU A 474 19.25 23.43 -11.41
C LEU A 474 18.20 24.54 -11.44
N PHE A 475 16.95 24.15 -11.37
CA PHE A 475 15.85 25.07 -11.15
C PHE A 475 15.64 25.35 -9.67
N PRO A 476 15.19 26.57 -9.31
CA PRO A 476 14.78 26.83 -7.93
C PRO A 476 13.67 25.84 -7.50
N GLY A 477 13.84 25.20 -6.35
CA GLY A 477 12.96 24.15 -5.86
C GLY A 477 13.60 22.77 -5.99
N VAL A 478 12.76 21.75 -6.17
CA VAL A 478 13.16 20.35 -6.19
C VAL A 478 13.65 19.94 -7.58
N ASN A 479 14.79 19.27 -7.63
CA ASN A 479 15.36 18.68 -8.84
C ASN A 479 15.62 17.19 -8.61
N PHE A 480 15.17 16.35 -9.54
CA PHE A 480 15.29 14.89 -9.46
C PHE A 480 16.34 14.38 -10.44
N PHE A 481 17.19 13.49 -9.96
CA PHE A 481 18.22 12.82 -10.74
C PHE A 481 18.21 11.32 -10.45
N TRP A 482 18.76 10.54 -11.36
CA TRP A 482 19.00 9.13 -11.14
C TRP A 482 20.27 8.65 -11.84
N ILE A 483 20.90 7.65 -11.22
CA ILE A 483 22.08 6.98 -11.75
C ILE A 483 21.64 5.69 -12.44
N SER A 484 22.11 5.54 -13.67
CA SER A 484 21.87 4.37 -14.51
C SER A 484 23.15 3.57 -14.69
N LEU A 485 23.00 2.25 -14.70
CA LEU A 485 24.05 1.30 -15.00
C LEU A 485 23.74 0.55 -16.30
N GLN A 486 24.73 0.45 -17.18
CA GLN A 486 24.70 -0.43 -18.34
C GLN A 486 25.76 -1.49 -18.19
N MET A 487 25.38 -2.77 -18.31
CA MET A 487 26.27 -3.91 -18.27
C MET A 487 26.75 -4.27 -19.67
N LYS A 488 27.91 -4.95 -19.77
CA LYS A 488 28.32 -5.64 -20.99
C LYS A 488 27.44 -6.86 -21.21
N THR A 489 27.20 -7.23 -22.46
CA THR A 489 26.33 -8.37 -22.83
C THR A 489 26.86 -9.73 -22.38
N ASP A 490 28.15 -9.83 -22.12
CA ASP A 490 28.85 -11.02 -21.63
C ASP A 490 29.14 -10.98 -20.12
N ALA A 491 28.59 -10.00 -19.39
CA ALA A 491 28.77 -9.84 -17.96
C ALA A 491 28.41 -11.12 -17.18
N SER A 492 29.14 -11.36 -16.10
CA SER A 492 28.89 -12.52 -15.25
C SER A 492 27.61 -12.36 -14.43
N LEU A 493 26.76 -13.40 -14.35
CA LEU A 493 25.60 -13.44 -13.44
C LEU A 493 26.00 -13.37 -11.96
N HIS A 494 27.26 -13.61 -11.63
CA HIS A 494 27.78 -13.54 -10.26
C HIS A 494 28.34 -12.17 -9.88
N THR A 495 28.39 -11.22 -10.82
CA THR A 495 28.84 -9.86 -10.53
C THR A 495 27.86 -9.17 -9.56
N LYS A 496 28.46 -8.51 -8.57
CA LYS A 496 27.73 -7.73 -7.55
C LYS A 496 28.19 -6.29 -7.65
N ILE A 497 27.23 -5.38 -7.75
CA ILE A 497 27.49 -3.95 -7.76
C ILE A 497 27.03 -3.36 -6.44
N VAL A 498 27.95 -2.69 -5.79
CA VAL A 498 27.72 -1.87 -4.59
C VAL A 498 28.21 -0.48 -4.93
N SER A 499 27.30 0.49 -4.86
CA SER A 499 27.62 1.89 -5.15
C SER A 499 27.35 2.75 -3.91
N ASP A 500 28.20 3.75 -3.70
CA ASP A 500 27.99 4.78 -2.70
C ASP A 500 28.08 6.17 -3.38
N LEU A 501 27.14 7.05 -3.10
CA LEU A 501 27.21 8.43 -3.50
C LEU A 501 28.07 9.17 -2.49
N HIS A 502 29.34 9.40 -2.87
CA HIS A 502 30.37 9.98 -2.01
C HIS A 502 30.19 11.49 -1.85
N ALA A 503 29.96 12.22 -2.95
CA ALA A 503 29.77 13.66 -2.92
C ALA A 503 28.93 14.18 -4.11
N VAL A 504 28.22 15.28 -3.87
CA VAL A 504 27.56 16.08 -4.91
C VAL A 504 28.06 17.51 -4.79
N LYS A 505 28.59 18.08 -5.88
CA LYS A 505 29.07 19.45 -5.91
C LYS A 505 28.17 20.35 -6.75
N VAL A 506 27.80 21.49 -6.19
CA VAL A 506 26.94 22.52 -6.79
C VAL A 506 27.62 23.89 -6.60
N ASP A 507 27.85 24.64 -7.68
CA ASP A 507 28.58 25.90 -7.68
C ASP A 507 29.92 25.80 -6.93
N GLY A 508 30.67 24.73 -7.16
CA GLY A 508 31.95 24.44 -6.55
C GLY A 508 31.91 24.03 -5.06
N LYS A 509 30.71 23.94 -4.46
CA LYS A 509 30.54 23.54 -3.06
C LYS A 509 30.02 22.14 -2.96
N GLU A 510 30.59 21.35 -2.03
CA GLU A 510 30.10 20.04 -1.68
C GLU A 510 28.86 20.13 -0.80
N LEU A 511 27.82 19.38 -1.14
CA LEU A 511 26.55 19.37 -0.42
C LEU A 511 26.47 18.19 0.54
N TYR A 512 25.72 18.38 1.62
CA TYR A 512 25.42 17.29 2.55
C TYR A 512 24.48 16.26 1.90
N CYS A 513 24.91 14.98 1.89
CA CYS A 513 24.16 13.85 1.37
C CYS A 513 23.47 13.10 2.50
N LYS A 514 22.13 12.99 2.44
CA LYS A 514 21.31 12.24 3.39
C LYS A 514 20.70 11.01 2.71
N PHE A 515 21.11 9.83 3.15
CA PHE A 515 20.49 8.58 2.73
C PHE A 515 19.12 8.41 3.40
N ILE A 516 18.12 8.08 2.61
CA ILE A 516 16.76 7.74 3.08
C ILE A 516 16.56 6.22 3.11
N SER A 517 17.34 5.48 2.31
CA SER A 517 17.44 4.03 2.25
C SER A 517 18.63 3.50 3.08
N PRO A 518 18.71 2.19 3.35
CA PRO A 518 19.94 1.57 3.84
C PRO A 518 21.13 1.87 2.94
N LYS A 519 22.34 1.91 3.50
CA LYS A 519 23.58 2.01 2.74
C LYS A 519 24.09 0.63 2.34
N ASP A 520 25.02 0.60 1.35
CA ASP A 520 25.72 -0.61 0.89
C ASP A 520 24.77 -1.68 0.32
N ILE A 521 23.73 -1.25 -0.42
CA ILE A 521 22.86 -2.17 -1.12
C ILE A 521 23.64 -2.91 -2.20
N THR A 522 23.43 -4.22 -2.29
CA THR A 522 24.07 -5.07 -3.28
C THR A 522 23.14 -5.38 -4.43
N HIS A 523 23.40 -4.78 -5.58
CA HIS A 523 22.67 -5.09 -6.82
C HIS A 523 23.30 -6.34 -7.47
N ARG A 524 22.45 -7.31 -7.82
CA ARG A 524 22.83 -8.56 -8.47
C ARG A 524 22.40 -8.58 -9.92
N MET A 525 23.21 -9.21 -10.77
CA MET A 525 22.91 -9.37 -12.18
C MET A 525 21.74 -10.30 -12.39
N ALA A 526 20.98 -10.03 -13.44
CA ALA A 526 19.81 -10.80 -13.85
C ALA A 526 19.67 -10.82 -15.36
N VAL A 527 18.87 -11.78 -15.85
CA VAL A 527 18.46 -11.87 -17.24
C VAL A 527 16.93 -11.78 -17.31
N GLY A 528 16.39 -10.90 -18.13
CA GLY A 528 14.98 -10.86 -18.47
C GLY A 528 14.63 -11.95 -19.46
N VAL A 529 14.19 -13.11 -18.96
CA VAL A 529 13.83 -14.24 -19.81
C VAL A 529 12.62 -13.91 -20.66
N ARG A 530 11.68 -13.12 -20.11
CA ARG A 530 10.47 -12.65 -20.81
C ARG A 530 10.06 -11.26 -20.34
N HIS A 531 9.72 -10.43 -21.31
CA HIS A 531 9.15 -9.09 -21.11
C HIS A 531 7.74 -9.00 -21.71
N ALA A 532 6.96 -8.01 -21.26
CA ALA A 532 5.71 -7.67 -21.93
C ALA A 532 5.93 -7.43 -23.43
N GLY A 533 5.03 -7.92 -24.25
CA GLY A 533 5.10 -7.80 -25.72
C GLY A 533 5.97 -8.85 -26.43
N ASN A 534 6.81 -9.62 -25.71
CA ASN A 534 7.53 -10.72 -26.33
C ASN A 534 6.55 -11.75 -26.92
N ASP A 535 6.88 -12.30 -28.08
CA ASP A 535 6.07 -13.31 -28.80
C ASP A 535 4.59 -12.93 -28.95
N GLY A 536 4.26 -11.62 -28.97
CA GLY A 536 2.89 -11.10 -29.10
C GLY A 536 2.02 -11.26 -27.85
N SER A 537 2.62 -11.46 -26.71
CA SER A 537 1.95 -11.71 -25.42
C SER A 537 1.86 -10.44 -24.57
N ALA A 538 0.70 -10.19 -23.96
CA ALA A 538 0.54 -9.07 -23.03
C ALA A 538 1.31 -9.30 -21.73
N SER A 539 1.38 -10.54 -21.23
CA SER A 539 2.12 -10.84 -20.01
C SER A 539 2.58 -12.29 -19.92
N PHE A 540 3.61 -12.51 -19.12
CA PHE A 540 4.09 -13.82 -18.72
C PHE A 540 3.99 -13.95 -17.21
N ARG A 541 3.43 -15.07 -16.72
CA ARG A 541 3.16 -15.29 -15.32
C ARG A 541 3.50 -16.73 -14.89
N ILE A 542 3.50 -17.00 -13.58
CA ILE A 542 3.50 -18.35 -13.00
C ILE A 542 4.76 -19.14 -13.34
N PRO A 543 5.94 -18.77 -12.84
CA PRO A 543 7.21 -19.42 -13.15
C PRO A 543 7.34 -20.81 -12.55
N GLY A 544 7.84 -21.75 -13.35
CA GLY A 544 8.40 -23.02 -12.89
C GLY A 544 9.82 -23.17 -13.41
N LEU A 545 10.72 -23.80 -12.67
CA LEU A 545 12.13 -23.95 -13.03
C LEU A 545 12.70 -25.29 -12.56
N VAL A 546 13.36 -26.00 -13.46
CA VAL A 546 14.12 -27.22 -13.13
C VAL A 546 15.44 -27.27 -13.88
N THR A 547 16.38 -28.05 -13.35
CA THR A 547 17.62 -28.44 -14.02
C THR A 547 17.53 -29.89 -14.42
N THR A 548 17.78 -30.21 -15.68
CA THR A 548 17.81 -31.59 -16.17
C THR A 548 19.11 -32.32 -15.79
N ASN A 549 19.15 -33.63 -15.93
CA ASN A 549 20.40 -34.39 -15.69
C ASN A 549 21.57 -34.00 -16.61
N LYS A 550 21.29 -33.25 -17.68
CA LYS A 550 22.31 -32.71 -18.60
C LYS A 550 22.74 -31.28 -18.24
N GLY A 551 22.23 -30.73 -17.12
CA GLY A 551 22.54 -29.36 -16.70
C GLY A 551 21.76 -28.28 -17.46
N THR A 552 20.77 -28.67 -18.28
CA THR A 552 19.91 -27.71 -18.97
C THR A 552 18.89 -27.13 -18.02
N LEU A 553 18.78 -25.81 -17.96
CA LEU A 553 17.71 -25.13 -17.25
C LEU A 553 16.45 -25.06 -18.13
N LEU A 554 15.32 -25.43 -17.57
CA LEU A 554 14.03 -25.36 -18.22
C LEU A 554 13.10 -24.47 -17.39
N GLY A 555 12.75 -23.30 -17.92
CA GLY A 555 11.83 -22.38 -17.32
C GLY A 555 10.46 -22.44 -18.00
N VAL A 556 9.40 -22.81 -17.27
CA VAL A 556 8.01 -22.79 -17.75
C VAL A 556 7.25 -21.62 -17.16
N TYR A 557 6.23 -21.15 -17.86
CA TYR A 557 5.38 -20.03 -17.46
C TYR A 557 4.10 -19.96 -18.30
N ASP A 558 3.10 -19.23 -17.80
CA ASP A 558 1.95 -18.82 -18.60
C ASP A 558 2.37 -17.81 -19.67
N VAL A 559 1.87 -18.01 -20.89
CA VAL A 559 1.89 -17.03 -21.98
C VAL A 559 0.48 -16.45 -22.10
N ARG A 560 0.25 -15.27 -21.56
CA ARG A 560 -1.07 -14.63 -21.53
C ARG A 560 -1.15 -13.58 -22.63
N TYR A 561 -1.85 -13.90 -23.70
CA TYR A 561 -1.80 -13.11 -24.93
C TYR A 561 -2.57 -11.80 -24.84
N ASN A 562 -3.75 -11.76 -24.23
CA ASN A 562 -4.65 -10.62 -24.27
C ASN A 562 -4.49 -9.69 -23.05
N SER A 563 -4.19 -10.24 -21.88
CA SER A 563 -4.11 -9.50 -20.62
C SER A 563 -3.36 -10.31 -19.56
N SER A 564 -3.20 -9.78 -18.35
CA SER A 564 -2.62 -10.52 -17.22
C SER A 564 -3.64 -11.36 -16.42
N VAL A 565 -4.87 -11.50 -16.92
CA VAL A 565 -5.97 -12.20 -16.24
C VAL A 565 -5.71 -13.71 -16.21
N ASP A 566 -6.09 -14.36 -15.10
CA ASP A 566 -6.04 -15.81 -14.93
C ASP A 566 -7.06 -16.52 -15.85
N LEU A 567 -6.91 -17.84 -16.03
CA LEU A 567 -7.88 -18.67 -16.76
C LEU A 567 -9.33 -18.41 -16.30
N GLN A 568 -10.33 -18.25 -17.15
CA GLN A 568 -10.38 -18.56 -18.59
C GLN A 568 -10.01 -17.35 -19.41
N GLU A 569 -9.03 -17.47 -20.29
CA GLU A 569 -8.58 -16.49 -21.26
C GLU A 569 -7.65 -17.21 -22.27
N TYR A 570 -7.20 -16.51 -23.33
CA TYR A 570 -6.19 -17.05 -24.24
C TYR A 570 -4.83 -17.13 -23.55
N VAL A 571 -4.53 -18.31 -23.06
CA VAL A 571 -3.31 -18.65 -22.32
C VAL A 571 -2.75 -19.97 -22.81
N ASP A 572 -1.45 -20.03 -23.03
CA ASP A 572 -0.68 -21.25 -23.31
C ASP A 572 0.40 -21.44 -22.26
N VAL A 573 0.94 -22.63 -22.13
CA VAL A 573 2.14 -22.88 -21.35
C VAL A 573 3.37 -22.71 -22.25
N GLY A 574 4.19 -21.70 -21.93
CA GLY A 574 5.48 -21.44 -22.55
C GLY A 574 6.62 -22.13 -21.83
N LEU A 575 7.72 -22.40 -22.54
CA LEU A 575 8.96 -22.92 -22.01
C LEU A 575 10.16 -22.29 -22.71
N SER A 576 11.13 -21.84 -21.91
CA SER A 576 12.46 -21.43 -22.38
C SER A 576 13.53 -22.36 -21.84
N ARG A 577 14.56 -22.64 -22.66
CA ARG A 577 15.71 -23.48 -22.31
C ARG A 577 16.97 -22.63 -22.24
N SER A 578 17.85 -22.96 -21.29
CA SER A 578 19.23 -22.46 -21.23
C SER A 578 20.21 -23.61 -21.03
N THR A 579 21.30 -23.60 -21.78
CA THR A 579 22.36 -24.61 -21.71
C THR A 579 23.69 -24.02 -21.22
N ASP A 580 23.68 -22.77 -20.77
CA ASP A 580 24.85 -22.00 -20.36
C ASP A 580 24.72 -21.43 -18.93
N GLY A 581 23.95 -22.12 -18.09
CA GLY A 581 23.73 -21.72 -16.69
C GLY A 581 22.84 -20.49 -16.53
N GLY A 582 21.98 -20.18 -17.50
CA GLY A 582 21.00 -19.10 -17.45
C GLY A 582 21.47 -17.77 -18.04
N LYS A 583 22.66 -17.72 -18.64
CA LYS A 583 23.18 -16.51 -19.30
C LYS A 583 22.38 -16.14 -20.54
N SER A 584 21.98 -17.16 -21.32
CA SER A 584 21.12 -16.98 -22.47
C SER A 584 19.98 -17.99 -22.48
N TRP A 585 18.87 -17.62 -23.11
CA TRP A 585 17.68 -18.43 -23.17
C TRP A 585 17.22 -18.60 -24.61
N GLU A 586 16.94 -19.83 -25.00
CA GLU A 586 16.47 -20.17 -26.35
C GLU A 586 15.07 -19.59 -26.61
N LYS A 587 14.70 -19.52 -27.89
CA LYS A 587 13.35 -19.18 -28.33
C LYS A 587 12.30 -20.03 -27.62
N MET A 588 11.21 -19.40 -27.23
CA MET A 588 10.08 -20.05 -26.53
C MET A 588 9.50 -21.21 -27.33
N ARG A 589 9.14 -22.26 -26.62
CA ARG A 589 8.35 -23.40 -27.08
C ARG A 589 7.04 -23.46 -26.30
N LEU A 590 6.05 -24.16 -26.83
CA LEU A 590 4.74 -24.36 -26.18
C LEU A 590 4.54 -25.85 -25.87
N PRO A 591 4.94 -26.33 -24.67
CA PRO A 591 4.69 -27.70 -24.21
C PRO A 591 3.21 -28.08 -24.20
N LEU A 592 2.36 -27.15 -23.82
CA LEU A 592 0.92 -27.29 -23.77
C LEU A 592 0.27 -26.07 -24.44
N SER A 593 -0.53 -26.33 -25.48
CA SER A 593 -1.35 -25.34 -26.18
C SER A 593 -2.51 -26.10 -26.83
N PHE A 594 -3.72 -25.60 -26.73
CA PHE A 594 -4.89 -26.19 -27.32
C PHE A 594 -5.39 -25.41 -28.54
N GLY A 595 -5.08 -24.13 -28.65
CA GLY A 595 -5.52 -23.30 -29.74
C GLY A 595 -7.06 -23.27 -29.87
N GLU A 596 -7.57 -23.42 -31.09
CA GLU A 596 -9.00 -23.62 -31.35
C GLU A 596 -9.29 -25.10 -31.20
N TYR A 597 -10.16 -25.46 -30.27
CA TYR A 597 -10.49 -26.84 -29.97
C TYR A 597 -11.99 -27.00 -29.68
N GLY A 598 -12.58 -28.12 -30.11
CA GLY A 598 -13.98 -28.44 -29.88
C GLY A 598 -14.98 -27.39 -30.44
N GLY A 599 -14.60 -26.66 -31.49
CA GLY A 599 -15.40 -25.57 -32.08
C GLY A 599 -15.38 -24.27 -31.30
N LEU A 600 -14.56 -24.17 -30.26
CA LEU A 600 -14.43 -22.96 -29.44
C LEU A 600 -13.13 -22.20 -29.75
N PRO A 601 -13.13 -20.86 -29.63
CA PRO A 601 -11.96 -20.03 -29.89
C PRO A 601 -10.87 -20.22 -28.82
N LYS A 602 -9.66 -19.76 -29.13
CA LYS A 602 -8.47 -19.85 -28.26
C LYS A 602 -8.72 -19.35 -26.86
N ALA A 603 -9.44 -18.23 -26.68
CA ALA A 603 -9.77 -17.65 -25.37
C ALA A 603 -10.70 -18.53 -24.52
N GLN A 604 -11.28 -19.57 -25.09
CA GLN A 604 -12.09 -20.56 -24.37
C GLN A 604 -11.42 -21.95 -24.29
N ASN A 605 -10.11 -22.01 -24.58
CA ASN A 605 -9.29 -23.21 -24.51
C ASN A 605 -7.96 -22.96 -23.79
N GLY A 606 -7.93 -22.01 -22.86
CA GLY A 606 -6.72 -21.65 -22.14
C GLY A 606 -6.16 -22.78 -21.27
N VAL A 607 -4.84 -22.91 -21.28
CA VAL A 607 -4.11 -23.86 -20.44
C VAL A 607 -3.00 -23.09 -19.70
N GLY A 608 -2.93 -23.23 -18.37
CA GLY A 608 -2.00 -22.44 -17.56
C GLY A 608 -1.75 -22.99 -16.16
N ASP A 609 -1.11 -22.13 -15.35
CA ASP A 609 -0.60 -22.45 -14.01
C ASP A 609 0.39 -23.64 -14.03
N PRO A 610 1.46 -23.66 -14.86
CA PRO A 610 2.27 -24.83 -15.08
C PRO A 610 3.08 -25.23 -13.85
N SER A 611 3.30 -26.56 -13.74
CA SER A 611 4.33 -27.13 -12.86
C SER A 611 5.19 -28.08 -13.67
N ILE A 612 6.52 -28.06 -13.45
CA ILE A 612 7.50 -28.84 -14.20
C ILE A 612 8.25 -29.81 -13.27
N LEU A 613 8.56 -31.02 -13.77
CA LEU A 613 9.28 -32.05 -13.05
C LEU A 613 10.25 -32.78 -13.99
N VAL A 614 11.43 -33.12 -13.50
CA VAL A 614 12.38 -34.03 -14.16
C VAL A 614 12.38 -35.37 -13.45
N ASP A 615 12.04 -36.44 -14.13
CA ASP A 615 12.35 -37.82 -13.68
C ASP A 615 13.88 -38.01 -13.73
N THR A 616 14.52 -37.91 -12.58
CA THR A 616 15.98 -37.98 -12.48
C THR A 616 16.57 -39.32 -12.88
N GLN A 617 15.77 -40.40 -12.98
CA GLN A 617 16.25 -41.72 -13.40
C GLN A 617 16.22 -41.90 -14.92
N THR A 618 15.30 -41.22 -15.62
CA THR A 618 15.15 -41.37 -17.09
C THR A 618 15.46 -40.08 -17.86
N ASN A 619 15.64 -38.98 -17.17
CA ASN A 619 15.69 -37.61 -17.73
C ASN A 619 14.43 -37.25 -18.52
N THR A 620 13.31 -37.89 -18.24
CA THR A 620 12.01 -37.48 -18.82
C THR A 620 11.50 -36.24 -18.10
N VAL A 621 11.19 -35.20 -18.85
CA VAL A 621 10.63 -33.96 -18.31
C VAL A 621 9.11 -34.01 -18.44
N TRP A 622 8.42 -33.69 -17.37
CA TRP A 622 6.96 -33.59 -17.30
C TRP A 622 6.54 -32.15 -17.03
N VAL A 623 5.55 -31.70 -17.77
CA VAL A 623 4.84 -30.44 -17.50
C VAL A 623 3.37 -30.76 -17.29
N VAL A 624 2.81 -30.29 -16.18
CA VAL A 624 1.39 -30.41 -15.85
C VAL A 624 0.76 -29.01 -15.78
N ALA A 625 -0.48 -28.86 -16.26
CA ALA A 625 -1.21 -27.60 -16.22
C ALA A 625 -2.72 -27.83 -16.15
N ALA A 626 -3.47 -26.81 -15.74
CA ALA A 626 -4.91 -26.81 -15.78
C ALA A 626 -5.38 -26.33 -17.17
N TRP A 627 -6.27 -27.08 -17.81
CA TRP A 627 -6.92 -26.71 -19.06
C TRP A 627 -8.41 -26.46 -18.85
N THR A 628 -8.91 -25.37 -19.40
CA THR A 628 -10.32 -25.00 -19.37
C THR A 628 -10.91 -25.00 -20.78
N HIS A 629 -12.04 -25.68 -20.97
CA HIS A 629 -12.73 -25.76 -22.24
C HIS A 629 -14.15 -25.21 -22.10
N GLY A 630 -14.50 -24.19 -22.86
CA GLY A 630 -15.81 -23.53 -22.74
C GLY A 630 -15.83 -22.54 -21.55
N MET A 631 -16.63 -22.80 -20.55
CA MET A 631 -16.76 -22.01 -19.29
C MET A 631 -16.99 -20.48 -19.46
N GLY A 632 -17.25 -19.99 -20.68
CA GLY A 632 -17.34 -18.57 -20.99
C GLY A 632 -16.03 -17.82 -20.65
N ASN A 633 -16.05 -16.50 -20.54
CA ASN A 633 -14.90 -15.70 -20.14
C ASN A 633 -14.89 -15.42 -18.62
N GLN A 634 -15.25 -16.42 -17.82
CA GLN A 634 -15.25 -16.31 -16.35
C GLN A 634 -14.02 -17.06 -15.79
N ARG A 635 -13.49 -16.56 -14.70
CA ARG A 635 -12.32 -17.19 -14.02
C ARG A 635 -12.64 -18.64 -13.68
N ALA A 636 -11.76 -19.56 -14.08
CA ALA A 636 -11.89 -21.01 -13.86
C ALA A 636 -12.15 -21.38 -12.39
N TRP A 637 -11.59 -20.62 -11.47
CA TRP A 637 -11.82 -20.78 -10.03
C TRP A 637 -13.29 -20.75 -9.62
N TRP A 638 -14.11 -19.97 -10.32
CA TRP A 638 -15.54 -19.81 -10.04
C TRP A 638 -16.43 -20.55 -11.01
N SER A 639 -15.99 -20.69 -12.26
CA SER A 639 -16.78 -21.26 -13.36
C SER A 639 -16.63 -22.78 -13.51
N SER A 640 -15.60 -23.39 -12.92
CA SER A 640 -15.46 -24.85 -12.92
C SER A 640 -16.49 -25.49 -11.97
N HIS A 641 -17.16 -26.53 -12.45
CA HIS A 641 -18.19 -27.29 -11.74
C HIS A 641 -17.68 -28.68 -11.30
N SER A 642 -18.45 -29.34 -10.45
CA SER A 642 -18.24 -30.74 -10.10
C SER A 642 -18.46 -31.64 -11.33
N GLY A 643 -17.97 -32.88 -11.21
CA GLY A 643 -18.03 -33.85 -12.35
C GLY A 643 -16.70 -33.95 -13.10
N MET A 644 -16.75 -34.59 -14.26
CA MET A 644 -15.59 -34.90 -15.10
C MET A 644 -15.73 -34.33 -16.53
N ASP A 645 -16.91 -33.79 -16.87
CA ASP A 645 -17.20 -33.29 -18.21
C ASP A 645 -16.30 -32.10 -18.58
N ILE A 646 -15.59 -32.22 -19.68
CA ILE A 646 -14.68 -31.21 -20.24
C ILE A 646 -15.35 -29.83 -20.44
N ASN A 647 -16.63 -29.81 -20.74
CA ASN A 647 -17.37 -28.55 -20.98
C ASN A 647 -17.75 -27.79 -19.69
N HIS A 648 -17.66 -28.48 -18.54
CA HIS A 648 -18.15 -27.93 -17.28
C HIS A 648 -17.13 -27.92 -16.18
N THR A 649 -16.04 -28.70 -16.27
CA THR A 649 -15.00 -28.76 -15.24
C THR A 649 -13.61 -28.64 -15.85
N ALA A 650 -12.75 -27.88 -15.21
CA ALA A 650 -11.35 -27.76 -15.61
C ALA A 650 -10.65 -29.12 -15.56
N GLN A 651 -9.79 -29.36 -16.53
CA GLN A 651 -9.09 -30.62 -16.75
C GLN A 651 -7.62 -30.47 -16.33
N LEU A 652 -7.07 -31.53 -15.76
CA LEU A 652 -5.63 -31.60 -15.44
C LEU A 652 -4.93 -32.35 -16.57
N VAL A 653 -4.00 -31.67 -17.26
CA VAL A 653 -3.33 -32.19 -18.45
C VAL A 653 -1.81 -32.20 -18.26
N LEU A 654 -1.16 -33.21 -18.84
CA LEU A 654 0.28 -33.42 -18.85
C LEU A 654 0.84 -33.39 -20.29
N ALA A 655 2.09 -32.93 -20.40
CA ALA A 655 2.95 -33.22 -21.55
C ALA A 655 4.32 -33.71 -21.07
N LYS A 656 4.97 -34.57 -21.88
CA LYS A 656 6.30 -35.07 -21.58
C LYS A 656 7.30 -34.82 -22.70
N SER A 657 8.54 -34.63 -22.31
CA SER A 657 9.69 -34.56 -23.21
C SER A 657 10.74 -35.61 -22.81
N THR A 658 11.29 -36.33 -23.82
CA THR A 658 12.39 -37.28 -23.61
C THR A 658 13.71 -36.80 -24.23
N ASP A 659 13.71 -35.63 -24.81
CA ASP A 659 14.83 -35.03 -25.53
C ASP A 659 15.30 -33.70 -24.93
N ASP A 660 15.19 -33.62 -23.61
CA ASP A 660 15.69 -32.48 -22.83
C ASP A 660 14.91 -31.17 -23.08
N GLY A 661 13.57 -31.30 -23.21
CA GLY A 661 12.66 -30.15 -23.39
C GLY A 661 12.61 -29.59 -24.81
N LYS A 662 13.21 -30.27 -25.81
CA LYS A 662 13.21 -29.79 -27.20
C LYS A 662 11.88 -30.06 -27.92
N THR A 663 11.32 -31.26 -27.73
CA THR A 663 10.01 -31.64 -28.28
C THR A 663 9.12 -32.22 -27.17
N TRP A 664 7.82 -32.14 -27.38
CA TRP A 664 6.82 -32.50 -26.39
C TRP A 664 5.76 -33.46 -26.97
N SER A 665 5.25 -34.33 -26.13
CA SER A 665 4.11 -35.20 -26.46
C SER A 665 2.84 -34.39 -26.70
N LYS A 666 1.84 -35.00 -27.31
CA LYS A 666 0.47 -34.48 -27.25
C LYS A 666 0.02 -34.40 -25.77
N PRO A 667 -0.92 -33.50 -25.45
CA PRO A 667 -1.50 -33.41 -24.12
C PRO A 667 -2.13 -34.75 -23.69
N ILE A 668 -1.90 -35.13 -22.41
CA ILE A 668 -2.43 -36.33 -21.77
C ILE A 668 -3.35 -35.87 -20.65
N ASN A 669 -4.64 -36.09 -20.78
CA ASN A 669 -5.61 -35.77 -19.72
C ASN A 669 -5.58 -36.85 -18.63
N ILE A 670 -5.34 -36.41 -17.38
CA ILE A 670 -5.28 -37.31 -16.21
C ILE A 670 -6.38 -36.99 -15.19
N THR A 671 -7.34 -36.16 -15.53
CA THR A 671 -8.38 -35.70 -14.61
C THR A 671 -9.09 -36.86 -13.92
N GLU A 672 -9.54 -37.86 -14.68
CA GLU A 672 -10.24 -39.05 -14.16
C GLU A 672 -9.39 -39.92 -13.21
N GLN A 673 -8.06 -39.81 -13.26
CA GLN A 673 -7.17 -40.56 -12.40
C GLN A 673 -7.03 -39.96 -10.99
N VAL A 674 -7.20 -38.63 -10.87
CA VAL A 674 -6.81 -37.88 -9.68
C VAL A 674 -7.92 -37.02 -9.08
N LYS A 675 -8.92 -36.60 -9.84
CA LYS A 675 -10.01 -35.74 -9.38
C LYS A 675 -11.15 -36.59 -8.79
N ASP A 676 -11.64 -36.21 -7.62
CA ASP A 676 -12.93 -36.71 -7.12
C ASP A 676 -14.07 -36.00 -7.87
N PRO A 677 -15.08 -36.72 -8.35
CA PRO A 677 -16.21 -36.12 -9.07
C PRO A 677 -17.00 -35.06 -8.29
N SER A 678 -16.96 -35.10 -6.98
CA SER A 678 -17.61 -34.11 -6.12
C SER A 678 -16.87 -32.78 -6.07
N TRP A 679 -15.60 -32.72 -6.43
CA TRP A 679 -14.81 -31.47 -6.41
C TRP A 679 -15.16 -30.56 -7.58
N TYR A 680 -15.13 -29.25 -7.30
CA TYR A 680 -15.41 -28.24 -8.31
C TYR A 680 -14.21 -27.95 -9.22
N PHE A 681 -13.00 -27.99 -8.67
CA PHE A 681 -11.79 -27.65 -9.40
C PHE A 681 -10.62 -28.48 -8.86
N LEU A 682 -9.75 -28.93 -9.74
CA LEU A 682 -8.47 -29.54 -9.40
C LEU A 682 -7.40 -28.95 -10.32
N LEU A 683 -6.30 -28.49 -9.73
CA LEU A 683 -5.09 -28.09 -10.46
C LEU A 683 -3.85 -28.46 -9.65
N GLN A 684 -2.70 -28.45 -10.29
CA GLN A 684 -1.40 -28.62 -9.65
C GLN A 684 -1.02 -27.38 -8.82
N GLY A 685 -0.09 -27.53 -7.88
CA GLY A 685 0.63 -26.39 -7.32
C GLY A 685 1.63 -25.88 -8.38
N PRO A 686 1.55 -24.60 -8.80
CA PRO A 686 2.45 -24.07 -9.83
C PRO A 686 3.91 -24.12 -9.38
N GLY A 687 4.85 -24.04 -10.33
CA GLY A 687 6.28 -24.09 -10.06
C GLY A 687 6.91 -25.42 -10.39
N ARG A 688 7.17 -26.29 -9.41
CA ARG A 688 7.83 -27.58 -9.70
C ARG A 688 7.32 -28.75 -8.85
N GLY A 689 7.41 -29.95 -9.46
CA GLY A 689 7.35 -31.23 -8.75
C GLY A 689 8.76 -31.77 -8.46
N ILE A 690 8.80 -32.96 -7.89
CA ILE A 690 10.05 -33.67 -7.52
C ILE A 690 10.02 -35.12 -7.96
N THR A 691 11.22 -35.70 -8.13
CA THR A 691 11.44 -37.14 -8.11
C THR A 691 11.97 -37.52 -6.74
N MET A 692 11.27 -38.39 -6.01
CA MET A 692 11.71 -38.90 -4.72
C MET A 692 12.91 -39.85 -4.87
N SER A 693 13.59 -40.10 -3.77
CA SER A 693 14.75 -41.01 -3.68
C SER A 693 14.44 -42.44 -4.16
N ASP A 694 13.18 -42.90 -4.04
CA ASP A 694 12.70 -44.18 -4.53
C ASP A 694 12.26 -44.15 -6.00
N GLY A 695 12.33 -43.00 -6.68
CA GLY A 695 11.90 -42.78 -8.06
C GLY A 695 10.42 -42.43 -8.23
N THR A 696 9.67 -42.28 -7.14
CA THR A 696 8.27 -41.79 -7.20
C THR A 696 8.26 -40.35 -7.68
N LEU A 697 7.42 -40.05 -8.67
CA LEU A 697 7.20 -38.67 -9.16
C LEU A 697 6.08 -38.04 -8.34
N VAL A 698 6.29 -36.79 -7.89
CA VAL A 698 5.32 -36.08 -7.04
C VAL A 698 5.12 -34.67 -7.54
N PHE A 699 3.86 -34.26 -7.73
CA PHE A 699 3.48 -32.86 -7.89
C PHE A 699 2.62 -32.40 -6.72
N PRO A 700 2.82 -31.15 -6.22
CA PRO A 700 1.84 -30.54 -5.33
C PRO A 700 0.54 -30.29 -6.07
N THR A 701 -0.58 -30.30 -5.37
CA THR A 701 -1.92 -30.06 -5.92
C THR A 701 -2.74 -29.14 -5.05
N GLN A 702 -3.76 -28.56 -5.64
CA GLN A 702 -4.82 -27.83 -4.94
C GLN A 702 -6.17 -28.15 -5.58
N PHE A 703 -7.21 -28.21 -4.78
CA PHE A 703 -8.56 -28.50 -5.26
C PHE A 703 -9.61 -27.74 -4.45
N ILE A 704 -10.75 -27.48 -5.07
CA ILE A 704 -11.94 -26.93 -4.41
C ILE A 704 -12.90 -28.10 -4.19
N ASP A 705 -13.17 -28.39 -2.92
CA ASP A 705 -14.02 -29.50 -2.52
C ASP A 705 -15.52 -29.24 -2.75
N SER A 706 -16.36 -30.20 -2.39
CA SER A 706 -17.83 -30.14 -2.53
C SER A 706 -18.49 -29.02 -1.71
N THR A 707 -17.78 -28.45 -0.73
CA THR A 707 -18.22 -27.31 0.09
C THR A 707 -17.68 -25.97 -0.39
N ARG A 708 -17.00 -25.95 -1.55
CA ARG A 708 -16.33 -24.78 -2.12
C ARG A 708 -15.14 -24.28 -1.30
N VAL A 709 -14.57 -25.10 -0.44
CA VAL A 709 -13.35 -24.79 0.31
C VAL A 709 -12.12 -25.25 -0.47
N PRO A 710 -11.10 -24.39 -0.65
CA PRO A 710 -9.84 -24.79 -1.27
C PRO A 710 -8.97 -25.60 -0.30
N ASN A 711 -8.29 -26.61 -0.84
CA ASN A 711 -7.47 -27.55 -0.09
C ASN A 711 -6.21 -27.88 -0.87
N ALA A 712 -5.06 -27.99 -0.21
CA ALA A 712 -3.81 -28.41 -0.81
C ALA A 712 -3.48 -29.88 -0.48
N GLY A 713 -2.81 -30.54 -1.40
CA GLY A 713 -2.37 -31.92 -1.29
C GLY A 713 -1.23 -32.27 -2.26
N ILE A 714 -1.06 -33.52 -2.56
CA ILE A 714 -0.09 -34.00 -3.55
C ILE A 714 -0.73 -35.09 -4.45
N MET A 715 -0.28 -35.13 -5.71
CA MET A 715 -0.46 -36.30 -6.57
C MET A 715 0.87 -36.97 -6.86
N TYR A 716 0.88 -38.25 -7.06
CA TYR A 716 2.10 -39.01 -7.27
C TYR A 716 1.93 -40.14 -8.29
N SER A 717 3.05 -40.54 -8.90
CA SER A 717 3.15 -41.70 -9.80
C SER A 717 4.31 -42.60 -9.37
N LYS A 718 4.06 -43.91 -9.21
CA LYS A 718 5.07 -44.94 -8.93
C LYS A 718 5.53 -45.70 -10.17
N ASP A 719 4.92 -45.43 -11.30
CA ASP A 719 5.12 -46.12 -12.57
C ASP A 719 5.63 -45.19 -13.68
N ARG A 720 6.40 -44.15 -13.25
CA ARG A 720 7.05 -43.16 -14.11
C ARG A 720 6.05 -42.40 -14.99
N GLY A 721 4.98 -41.93 -14.38
CA GLY A 721 4.00 -41.04 -15.01
C GLY A 721 2.98 -41.77 -15.90
N LYS A 722 2.91 -43.13 -15.86
CA LYS A 722 1.85 -43.88 -16.59
C LYS A 722 0.50 -43.72 -15.89
N THR A 723 0.49 -43.83 -14.53
CA THR A 723 -0.71 -43.60 -13.74
C THR A 723 -0.40 -42.63 -12.59
N TRP A 724 -1.41 -41.84 -12.22
CA TRP A 724 -1.32 -40.85 -11.15
C TRP A 724 -2.38 -41.11 -10.09
N LYS A 725 -2.04 -40.84 -8.84
CA LYS A 725 -2.91 -41.03 -7.69
C LYS A 725 -2.83 -39.86 -6.76
N MET A 726 -3.93 -39.56 -6.09
CA MET A 726 -4.04 -38.56 -5.02
C MET A 726 -4.75 -39.19 -3.82
N HIS A 727 -4.43 -38.76 -2.61
CA HIS A 727 -5.07 -39.16 -1.37
C HIS A 727 -5.74 -37.97 -0.65
N ASN A 728 -5.47 -37.82 0.62
CA ASN A 728 -6.13 -36.81 1.45
C ASN A 728 -5.48 -35.43 1.32
N MET A 729 -6.25 -34.39 1.59
CA MET A 729 -5.72 -33.03 1.74
C MET A 729 -4.77 -32.91 2.93
N ALA A 730 -3.78 -32.04 2.83
CA ALA A 730 -2.87 -31.72 3.91
C ALA A 730 -3.48 -30.72 4.90
N ARG A 731 -4.18 -29.72 4.39
CA ARG A 731 -4.83 -28.69 5.20
C ARG A 731 -5.94 -28.00 4.40
N THR A 732 -7.03 -27.70 5.08
CA THR A 732 -8.16 -26.94 4.51
C THR A 732 -7.87 -25.43 4.46
N ASN A 733 -8.54 -24.74 3.55
CA ASN A 733 -8.39 -23.30 3.26
C ASN A 733 -6.94 -22.91 2.92
N THR A 734 -6.29 -23.78 2.15
CA THR A 734 -4.96 -23.60 1.57
C THR A 734 -5.03 -23.80 0.06
N THR A 735 -4.09 -23.21 -0.67
CA THR A 735 -4.04 -23.27 -2.13
C THR A 735 -2.65 -23.69 -2.60
N GLU A 736 -2.05 -22.95 -3.49
CA GLU A 736 -0.75 -23.22 -4.12
C GLU A 736 0.32 -23.70 -3.12
N ALA A 737 0.92 -24.82 -3.41
CA ALA A 737 1.87 -25.47 -2.53
C ALA A 737 3.14 -25.89 -3.25
N GLN A 738 4.19 -26.13 -2.48
CA GLN A 738 5.44 -26.72 -2.94
C GLN A 738 5.80 -27.93 -2.08
N VAL A 739 6.38 -28.95 -2.71
CA VAL A 739 6.72 -30.20 -2.06
C VAL A 739 8.25 -30.42 -2.10
N ALA A 740 8.81 -30.91 -1.00
CA ALA A 740 10.20 -31.37 -0.93
C ALA A 740 10.30 -32.68 -0.14
N GLU A 741 11.14 -33.63 -0.59
CA GLU A 741 11.53 -34.79 0.20
C GLU A 741 12.64 -34.34 1.17
N ILE A 742 12.35 -34.26 2.46
CA ILE A 742 13.28 -33.77 3.49
C ILE A 742 14.08 -34.91 4.18
N GLU A 743 13.62 -36.13 4.00
CA GLU A 743 14.26 -37.41 4.35
C GLU A 743 13.70 -38.46 3.40
N PRO A 744 14.41 -39.55 3.13
CA PRO A 744 13.90 -40.62 2.27
C PRO A 744 12.49 -41.07 2.69
N GLY A 745 11.52 -40.93 1.80
CA GLY A 745 10.12 -41.24 2.01
C GLY A 745 9.34 -40.22 2.86
N VAL A 746 9.92 -39.10 3.30
CA VAL A 746 9.27 -38.06 4.10
C VAL A 746 9.10 -36.81 3.26
N LEU A 747 7.87 -36.46 2.95
CA LEU A 747 7.54 -35.27 2.17
C LEU A 747 7.05 -34.13 3.06
N MET A 748 7.63 -32.95 2.85
CA MET A 748 7.12 -31.68 3.39
C MET A 748 6.32 -30.97 2.32
N LEU A 749 5.10 -30.54 2.65
CA LEU A 749 4.25 -29.68 1.81
C LEU A 749 4.16 -28.29 2.45
N ASN A 750 4.67 -27.29 1.77
CA ASN A 750 4.61 -25.88 2.16
C ASN A 750 3.52 -25.18 1.37
N MET A 751 2.47 -24.71 2.04
CA MET A 751 1.21 -24.29 1.45
C MET A 751 0.96 -22.80 1.63
N ARG A 752 0.43 -22.17 0.59
CA ARG A 752 -0.18 -20.85 0.66
C ARG A 752 -1.44 -20.93 1.52
N ASP A 753 -1.47 -20.23 2.65
CA ASP A 753 -2.61 -20.23 3.57
C ASP A 753 -3.48 -18.99 3.32
N ASN A 754 -4.72 -19.20 2.92
CA ASN A 754 -5.66 -18.11 2.64
C ASN A 754 -6.03 -17.29 3.88
N ARG A 755 -5.67 -17.76 5.07
CA ARG A 755 -5.80 -16.98 6.32
C ARG A 755 -4.75 -15.87 6.44
N GLY A 756 -3.72 -15.90 5.59
CA GLY A 756 -2.65 -14.91 5.51
C GLY A 756 -1.66 -14.93 6.68
N GLY A 757 -0.67 -14.07 6.56
CA GLY A 757 0.34 -13.80 7.57
C GLY A 757 1.52 -14.77 7.60
N SER A 758 1.31 -16.08 7.39
CA SER A 758 2.38 -17.07 7.40
C SER A 758 2.01 -18.35 6.64
N ARG A 759 3.02 -19.03 6.10
CA ARG A 759 2.89 -20.32 5.41
C ARG A 759 2.39 -21.43 6.34
N ALA A 760 1.52 -22.30 5.81
CA ALA A 760 1.14 -23.55 6.46
C ALA A 760 2.06 -24.68 5.97
N ILE A 761 2.51 -25.54 6.88
CA ILE A 761 3.47 -26.60 6.58
C ILE A 761 2.98 -27.91 7.17
N ALA A 762 2.92 -28.97 6.36
CA ALA A 762 2.55 -30.32 6.80
C ALA A 762 3.53 -31.37 6.26
N ILE A 763 3.61 -32.50 6.96
CA ILE A 763 4.49 -33.62 6.66
C ILE A 763 3.64 -34.86 6.40
N THR A 764 4.03 -35.68 5.39
CA THR A 764 3.50 -37.01 5.15
C THR A 764 4.62 -38.03 4.97
N LYS A 765 4.39 -39.28 5.40
CA LYS A 765 5.27 -40.44 5.24
C LYS A 765 4.64 -41.56 4.41
N ASP A 766 3.45 -41.33 3.91
CA ASP A 766 2.63 -42.35 3.25
C ASP A 766 1.94 -41.81 1.97
N LEU A 767 2.64 -40.82 1.31
CA LEU A 767 2.21 -40.18 0.06
C LEU A 767 0.85 -39.50 0.18
N GLY A 768 0.58 -38.84 1.31
CA GLY A 768 -0.61 -38.02 1.51
C GLY A 768 -1.82 -38.76 2.06
N LYS A 769 -1.70 -40.02 2.50
CA LYS A 769 -2.80 -40.70 3.21
C LYS A 769 -3.02 -40.08 4.58
N THR A 770 -1.95 -39.78 5.28
CA THR A 770 -1.98 -39.05 6.56
C THR A 770 -1.04 -37.87 6.55
N TRP A 771 -1.39 -36.81 7.30
CA TRP A 771 -0.61 -35.59 7.42
C TRP A 771 -0.45 -35.18 8.88
N THR A 772 0.75 -34.68 9.18
CA THR A 772 1.10 -34.10 10.49
C THR A 772 1.54 -32.66 10.30
N GLU A 773 1.02 -31.73 11.10
CA GLU A 773 1.46 -30.34 11.04
C GLU A 773 2.91 -30.19 11.50
N HIS A 774 3.73 -29.49 10.73
CA HIS A 774 5.11 -29.20 11.09
C HIS A 774 5.19 -28.15 12.22
N PRO A 775 6.14 -28.23 13.17
CA PRO A 775 6.23 -27.30 14.30
C PRO A 775 6.38 -25.83 13.92
N SER A 776 7.00 -25.52 12.78
CA SER A 776 7.17 -24.16 12.24
C SER A 776 5.97 -23.65 11.43
N SER A 777 4.94 -24.50 11.23
CA SER A 777 3.73 -24.12 10.48
C SER A 777 3.07 -22.90 11.11
N ARG A 778 2.69 -21.93 10.26
CA ARG A 778 2.03 -20.67 10.66
C ARG A 778 2.84 -19.76 11.58
N LYS A 779 4.17 -19.96 11.67
CA LYS A 779 5.05 -19.22 12.60
C LYS A 779 6.31 -18.66 11.94
N ALA A 780 7.02 -19.47 11.15
CA ALA A 780 8.40 -19.19 10.77
C ALA A 780 8.58 -18.46 9.43
N LEU A 781 7.62 -18.57 8.53
CA LEU A 781 7.69 -18.00 7.18
C LEU A 781 6.51 -17.07 6.94
N GLN A 782 6.75 -15.76 7.03
CA GLN A 782 5.72 -14.77 6.69
C GLN A 782 5.39 -14.78 5.20
N GLU A 783 4.12 -14.49 4.86
CA GLU A 783 3.67 -14.40 3.48
C GLU A 783 2.48 -13.44 3.30
N PRO A 784 2.35 -12.83 2.10
CA PRO A 784 1.22 -11.96 1.75
C PRO A 784 0.11 -12.71 0.99
N VAL A 785 -0.14 -13.98 1.29
CA VAL A 785 -1.02 -14.86 0.49
C VAL A 785 -0.53 -14.93 -0.95
N CYS A 786 0.67 -15.48 -1.13
CA CYS A 786 1.33 -15.63 -2.44
C CYS A 786 1.95 -17.01 -2.58
N MET A 787 2.16 -17.45 -3.83
CA MET A 787 2.93 -18.64 -4.14
C MET A 787 4.39 -18.47 -3.68
N ALA A 788 5.06 -19.56 -3.39
CA ALA A 788 6.45 -19.63 -2.95
C ALA A 788 7.16 -20.81 -3.63
N SER A 789 8.46 -20.96 -3.44
CA SER A 789 9.21 -22.13 -3.86
C SER A 789 9.93 -22.79 -2.70
N LEU A 790 10.01 -24.11 -2.71
CA LEU A 790 10.69 -24.92 -1.71
C LEU A 790 11.50 -26.01 -2.42
N ILE A 791 12.81 -26.12 -2.11
CA ILE A 791 13.64 -27.23 -2.55
C ILE A 791 14.50 -27.75 -1.39
N HIS A 792 14.73 -29.05 -1.34
CA HIS A 792 15.72 -29.70 -0.48
C HIS A 792 16.96 -30.05 -1.30
N VAL A 793 18.14 -29.84 -0.75
CA VAL A 793 19.43 -30.13 -1.36
C VAL A 793 20.25 -30.96 -0.36
N ASP A 794 20.46 -32.23 -0.69
CA ASP A 794 21.26 -33.13 0.13
C ASP A 794 22.68 -32.64 0.31
N ALA A 795 23.31 -32.95 1.43
CA ALA A 795 24.71 -32.59 1.74
C ALA A 795 25.70 -33.02 0.65
N LYS A 796 25.52 -34.22 0.07
CA LYS A 796 26.37 -34.76 -1.01
C LYS A 796 26.26 -34.01 -2.35
N ASP A 797 25.16 -33.24 -2.54
CA ASP A 797 24.81 -32.57 -3.79
C ASP A 797 25.11 -31.07 -3.78
N ASN A 798 25.82 -30.60 -2.73
CA ASN A 798 26.27 -29.21 -2.66
C ASN A 798 27.67 -29.09 -2.06
N VAL A 799 28.35 -27.98 -2.40
CA VAL A 799 29.76 -27.73 -1.99
C VAL A 799 29.92 -27.47 -0.49
N LEU A 800 28.84 -27.14 0.21
CA LEU A 800 28.88 -26.84 1.64
C LEU A 800 28.85 -28.14 2.50
N ASN A 801 28.57 -29.29 1.89
CA ASN A 801 28.37 -30.57 2.56
C ASN A 801 27.35 -30.50 3.72
N LYS A 802 26.28 -29.76 3.54
CA LYS A 802 25.20 -29.56 4.52
C LYS A 802 23.83 -29.86 3.88
N ASP A 803 22.93 -30.46 4.64
CA ASP A 803 21.53 -30.55 4.21
C ASP A 803 20.91 -29.17 4.25
N LEU A 804 20.39 -28.72 3.12
CA LEU A 804 19.82 -27.39 2.94
C LEU A 804 18.36 -27.49 2.54
N LEU A 805 17.49 -26.79 3.25
CA LEU A 805 16.15 -26.51 2.78
C LEU A 805 16.10 -25.05 2.33
N LEU A 806 15.88 -24.82 1.05
CA LEU A 806 15.87 -23.51 0.42
C LEU A 806 14.41 -23.11 0.14
N PHE A 807 14.10 -21.86 0.44
CA PHE A 807 12.75 -21.30 0.26
C PHE A 807 12.83 -19.92 -0.36
N SER A 808 11.91 -19.58 -1.27
CA SER A 808 11.79 -18.21 -1.79
C SER A 808 10.35 -17.74 -1.84
N ASN A 809 10.13 -16.48 -1.44
CA ASN A 809 8.82 -15.84 -1.46
C ASN A 809 8.94 -14.32 -1.35
N PRO A 810 7.86 -13.55 -1.54
CA PRO A 810 7.77 -12.18 -1.04
C PRO A 810 7.83 -12.19 0.49
N ASP A 811 8.92 -11.67 1.07
CA ASP A 811 9.13 -11.66 2.52
C ASP A 811 8.42 -10.51 3.21
N THR A 812 7.11 -10.52 3.15
CA THR A 812 6.22 -9.49 3.67
C THR A 812 4.85 -10.09 4.01
N THR A 813 4.07 -9.40 4.81
CA THR A 813 2.67 -9.78 5.09
C THR A 813 1.65 -9.04 4.22
N LYS A 814 2.11 -8.01 3.46
CA LYS A 814 1.26 -7.19 2.58
C LYS A 814 2.03 -6.79 1.32
N GLY A 815 1.36 -6.84 0.18
CA GLY A 815 1.99 -6.59 -1.12
C GLY A 815 2.79 -7.79 -1.60
N ARG A 816 3.39 -7.70 -2.78
CA ARG A 816 4.23 -8.76 -3.36
C ARG A 816 5.59 -8.20 -3.74
N ASN A 817 6.33 -7.80 -2.72
CA ASN A 817 7.64 -7.19 -2.77
C ASN A 817 8.60 -7.95 -1.85
N HIS A 818 9.88 -7.56 -1.79
CA HIS A 818 10.92 -8.20 -0.99
C HIS A 818 11.10 -9.68 -1.33
N ILE A 819 11.26 -9.99 -2.63
CA ILE A 819 11.58 -11.36 -3.07
C ILE A 819 12.90 -11.79 -2.42
N THR A 820 12.81 -12.81 -1.56
CA THR A 820 13.92 -13.24 -0.72
C THR A 820 14.13 -14.74 -0.84
N ILE A 821 15.38 -15.17 -0.96
CA ILE A 821 15.80 -16.57 -0.78
C ILE A 821 16.22 -16.76 0.67
N LYS A 822 15.72 -17.82 1.30
CA LYS A 822 16.01 -18.19 2.69
C LYS A 822 16.54 -19.60 2.78
N THR A 823 17.42 -19.87 3.75
CA THR A 823 17.97 -21.18 4.01
C THR A 823 17.69 -21.63 5.43
N SER A 824 17.23 -22.88 5.57
CA SER A 824 17.16 -23.59 6.84
C SER A 824 18.14 -24.75 6.83
N LEU A 825 18.86 -24.94 7.94
CA LEU A 825 19.82 -26.02 8.19
C LEU A 825 19.24 -27.12 9.12
N ASP A 826 17.99 -26.97 9.52
CA ASP A 826 17.31 -27.82 10.50
C ASP A 826 15.94 -28.30 10.01
N LYS A 827 15.87 -28.58 8.69
CA LYS A 827 14.65 -29.11 8.03
C LYS A 827 13.44 -28.18 8.19
N GLY A 828 13.64 -26.86 8.17
CA GLY A 828 12.58 -25.85 8.18
C GLY A 828 12.07 -25.48 9.58
N LEU A 829 12.73 -25.88 10.66
CA LEU A 829 12.38 -25.43 12.00
C LEU A 829 12.71 -23.96 12.21
N THR A 830 13.89 -23.51 11.76
CA THR A 830 14.34 -22.12 11.83
C THR A 830 14.82 -21.59 10.48
N TRP A 831 14.65 -20.27 10.29
CA TRP A 831 15.06 -19.52 9.09
C TRP A 831 15.74 -18.23 9.54
N LEU A 832 17.06 -18.32 9.79
CA LEU A 832 17.82 -17.22 10.39
C LEU A 832 17.98 -16.04 9.42
N PRO A 833 17.90 -14.79 9.89
CA PRO A 833 18.09 -13.60 9.04
C PRO A 833 19.42 -13.56 8.29
N GLU A 834 20.51 -14.06 8.90
CA GLU A 834 21.84 -14.14 8.31
C GLU A 834 21.95 -15.18 7.20
N HIS A 835 20.96 -16.05 7.04
CA HIS A 835 20.86 -17.06 5.98
C HIS A 835 19.82 -16.68 4.93
N GLN A 836 19.71 -15.38 4.64
CA GLN A 836 18.71 -14.86 3.70
C GLN A 836 19.34 -13.84 2.75
N ILE A 837 18.87 -13.82 1.52
CA ILE A 837 19.24 -12.81 0.53
C ILE A 837 17.97 -12.26 -0.10
N MET A 838 17.73 -10.96 0.09
CA MET A 838 16.72 -10.23 -0.67
C MET A 838 17.28 -9.95 -2.07
N LEU A 839 16.50 -10.27 -3.10
CA LEU A 839 16.85 -10.07 -4.51
C LEU A 839 16.18 -8.86 -5.12
N ASP A 840 14.93 -8.60 -4.73
CA ASP A 840 14.10 -7.55 -5.32
C ASP A 840 13.19 -6.95 -4.23
N GLU A 841 13.48 -5.72 -3.85
CA GLU A 841 12.71 -4.99 -2.83
C GLU A 841 11.40 -4.45 -3.38
N ALA A 842 11.33 -4.19 -4.68
CA ALA A 842 10.21 -3.51 -5.29
C ALA A 842 9.03 -4.47 -5.57
N GLU A 843 7.87 -3.91 -5.88
CA GLU A 843 6.66 -4.69 -6.07
C GLU A 843 6.60 -5.33 -7.46
N GLY A 844 6.31 -6.64 -7.50
CA GLY A 844 6.04 -7.43 -8.69
C GLY A 844 4.78 -8.27 -8.52
N TRP A 845 4.65 -9.38 -9.26
CA TRP A 845 3.58 -10.36 -9.03
C TRP A 845 3.97 -11.41 -7.98
N GLY A 846 5.27 -11.57 -7.70
CA GLY A 846 5.79 -12.24 -6.50
C GLY A 846 5.92 -13.75 -6.56
N TYR A 847 5.57 -14.42 -7.64
CA TYR A 847 5.78 -15.86 -7.80
C TYR A 847 7.25 -16.16 -8.12
N SER A 848 7.76 -17.26 -7.59
CA SER A 848 9.16 -17.66 -7.78
C SER A 848 9.30 -19.16 -7.83
N CYS A 849 10.37 -19.65 -8.50
CA CYS A 849 10.73 -21.06 -8.52
C CYS A 849 12.24 -21.23 -8.48
N LEU A 850 12.73 -22.06 -7.56
CA LEU A 850 14.14 -22.37 -7.30
C LEU A 850 14.58 -23.67 -7.97
N THR A 851 15.85 -23.75 -8.37
CA THR A 851 16.54 -24.98 -8.73
C THR A 851 18.03 -24.86 -8.41
N MET A 852 18.75 -25.98 -8.27
CA MET A 852 20.20 -25.95 -8.31
C MET A 852 20.65 -25.92 -9.77
N ILE A 853 21.52 -24.99 -10.15
CA ILE A 853 22.17 -24.98 -11.48
C ILE A 853 23.27 -26.03 -11.50
N ASP A 854 24.07 -26.00 -10.44
CA ASP A 854 25.18 -26.89 -10.14
C ASP A 854 25.34 -27.05 -8.61
N LYS A 855 26.42 -27.65 -8.13
CA LYS A 855 26.67 -27.88 -6.68
C LYS A 855 26.93 -26.59 -5.88
N GLU A 856 27.18 -25.46 -6.53
CA GLU A 856 27.53 -24.18 -5.89
C GLU A 856 26.45 -23.14 -6.01
N THR A 857 25.61 -23.25 -7.03
CA THR A 857 24.79 -22.14 -7.53
C THR A 857 23.31 -22.48 -7.56
N ILE A 858 22.52 -21.62 -6.95
CA ILE A 858 21.05 -21.63 -7.01
C ILE A 858 20.62 -20.80 -8.22
N GLY A 859 19.71 -21.32 -9.03
CA GLY A 859 18.95 -20.57 -10.01
C GLY A 859 17.56 -20.24 -9.47
N ILE A 860 17.09 -19.02 -9.72
CA ILE A 860 15.72 -18.59 -9.43
C ILE A 860 15.10 -17.94 -10.66
N LEU A 861 13.91 -18.41 -11.05
CA LEU A 861 13.05 -17.76 -12.03
C LEU A 861 11.87 -17.17 -11.29
N TYR A 862 11.61 -15.86 -11.46
CA TYR A 862 10.59 -15.19 -10.68
C TYR A 862 9.98 -13.97 -11.37
N GLU A 863 8.81 -13.57 -10.90
CA GLU A 863 8.10 -12.37 -11.32
C GLU A 863 8.65 -11.17 -10.57
N SER A 864 9.62 -10.48 -11.17
CA SER A 864 10.34 -9.37 -10.55
C SER A 864 9.67 -8.02 -10.78
N SER A 865 10.26 -6.98 -10.21
CA SER A 865 9.88 -5.59 -10.48
C SER A 865 10.42 -5.04 -11.81
N VAL A 866 11.30 -5.76 -12.49
CA VAL A 866 12.01 -5.27 -13.68
C VAL A 866 11.72 -6.04 -14.96
N ALA A 867 11.27 -7.30 -14.88
CA ALA A 867 10.83 -8.09 -16.02
C ALA A 867 9.77 -9.11 -15.59
N HIS A 868 8.93 -9.57 -16.54
CA HIS A 868 7.86 -10.54 -16.24
C HIS A 868 8.41 -11.87 -15.75
N MET A 869 9.46 -12.38 -16.42
CA MET A 869 10.22 -13.54 -16.00
C MET A 869 11.68 -13.15 -15.88
N THR A 870 12.18 -13.06 -14.67
CA THR A 870 13.57 -12.71 -14.37
C THR A 870 14.30 -13.91 -13.84
N PHE A 871 15.49 -14.18 -14.39
CA PHE A 871 16.38 -15.21 -13.90
C PHE A 871 17.60 -14.61 -13.20
N GLN A 872 17.94 -15.14 -12.03
CA GLN A 872 19.19 -14.85 -11.31
C GLN A 872 19.89 -16.11 -10.86
N ALA A 873 21.23 -16.02 -10.75
CA ALA A 873 22.09 -17.04 -10.21
C ALA A 873 22.73 -16.54 -8.90
N VAL A 874 22.58 -17.32 -7.83
CA VAL A 874 23.06 -16.95 -6.48
C VAL A 874 23.96 -18.06 -5.94
N LYS A 875 25.17 -17.72 -5.48
CA LYS A 875 26.05 -18.71 -4.86
C LYS A 875 25.55 -19.10 -3.48
N LEU A 876 25.64 -20.38 -3.14
CA LEU A 876 25.29 -20.90 -1.81
C LEU A 876 26.13 -20.24 -0.70
N THR A 877 27.42 -19.95 -0.96
CA THR A 877 28.27 -19.24 -0.03
C THR A 877 27.78 -17.87 0.34
N ASP A 878 27.21 -17.14 -0.62
CA ASP A 878 26.62 -15.83 -0.37
C ASP A 878 25.42 -15.93 0.58
N LEU A 879 24.61 -16.96 0.38
CA LEU A 879 23.37 -17.16 1.15
C LEU A 879 23.62 -17.49 2.62
N LEU A 880 24.77 -18.10 2.93
CA LEU A 880 25.19 -18.40 4.31
C LEU A 880 26.18 -17.36 4.88
N GLY A 881 26.38 -16.21 4.20
CA GLY A 881 27.33 -15.19 4.64
C GLY A 881 28.80 -15.67 4.70
N MET A 882 29.14 -16.73 4.00
CA MET A 882 30.49 -17.28 3.94
C MET A 882 31.28 -16.48 2.89
N LYS A 883 32.41 -15.88 3.32
CA LYS A 883 33.32 -15.14 2.42
C LYS A 883 34.22 -16.09 1.63
#